data_d10de6589a9e232d6a74258d236ba74c
#
_entry.id   d10de6589a9e232d6a74258d236ba74c
#
_cell.length_a   1.000
_cell.length_b   1.000
_cell.length_c   1.000
_cell.angle_alpha   90.00
_cell.angle_beta   90.00
_cell.angle_gamma   90.00
#
_symmetry.space_group_name_H-M   'P 1'
#
loop_
_entity.id
_entity.type
_entity.pdbx_description
1 polymer ?
#
loop_
_entity_poly.entity_id
_entity_poly.type
_entity_poly.pdbx_seq_one_letter_code
_entity_poly.pdbx_strand_id
1 'polypeptide(L)'
;MLPHKDKLDFYAIAPYNPAKLKGKSMLQYSQESQDRITKLKELRGQKVNPYPERYEKKQNIAQILKMGEAELRDTDAIIQDPADQVQTAGRLVAYRSHGKLNFGHLQDHTGRIQICFMQDVLGENKIEFLNQIDVADYLGLKGEMFTTKHGELTIMVTDFTLLSKTIRPLPEKWHGLKDQEAKYRQRYLDLVSDRTTFDRFLFRSKFIRTLRDFYHQSDFIEIQTPVLVNKASGALAKPFLTHHNSLDIDIYLRIALETPQKEAIVGGFERTFEIGPVFRNEGMDPSHLQEFTMCEHYAAYWNFEDNMRFTEEMFKYLLEKLVGSTEVEIPDREGNLQKVDFSTPWPRATLQGLILKDADIDVDEHPTADALRQAIKAKGIDLSDVANYEKLGRGNLIDSLYKKVSRPKMIQPTFLISHPVELSPLARRNDENPAITDRFQLVVNSWEIVNAYSELIDPIDQRQRLEEQASLKAGGDEEAMMMDEPYIRAMEHGMPPISGWGMGIERVVALLTKQDNLRDVVLFPLLKPEKAEGATASEPTGEPEIKLDFTRDQAVKAVEKYVDTALQPHLYYVEAAMRALADHFGFADQSETWGLVGLLHDVDWSITQDEIDKTKHCGEILDKILNELKATPDFVEAIRSHNQAHGLPLDTTLKKALFAVDELCGLIVATALVRPSKDINDVEVKSVKKKFKDKAFAAGCDRQHIMTCETNLDITLDEFIEITLNAMKGLSL
;
A
#
# COMPACT_ATOMS: atom_id res chain seq x y z
N MET A 1 -45.30 38.04 -6.22
CA MET A 1 -44.52 38.75 -7.26
C MET A 1 -43.10 38.17 -7.24
N LEU A 2 -42.81 37.30 -8.19
CA LEU A 2 -41.48 36.75 -8.44
C LEU A 2 -40.88 37.57 -9.59
N PRO A 3 -39.62 38.00 -9.53
CA PRO A 3 -38.95 38.60 -10.66
C PRO A 3 -38.15 37.60 -11.48
N HIS A 4 -38.36 37.76 -12.76
CA HIS A 4 -37.52 37.57 -13.93
C HIS A 4 -36.52 36.41 -14.08
N LYS A 5 -36.78 35.66 -15.16
CA LYS A 5 -35.93 34.78 -15.92
C LYS A 5 -34.69 35.52 -16.38
N ASP A 6 -33.53 35.15 -15.84
CA ASP A 6 -32.25 35.42 -16.52
C ASP A 6 -31.85 34.18 -17.31
N LYS A 7 -31.56 34.42 -18.57
CA LYS A 7 -31.09 33.46 -19.56
C LYS A 7 -29.74 32.92 -19.10
N LEU A 8 -29.68 31.66 -18.81
CA LEU A 8 -28.42 30.91 -18.73
C LEU A 8 -27.84 30.86 -20.15
N ASP A 9 -26.85 31.65 -20.40
CA ASP A 9 -25.97 31.50 -21.57
C ASP A 9 -25.30 30.16 -21.50
N PHE A 10 -25.66 29.27 -22.41
CA PHE A 10 -24.95 28.05 -22.67
C PHE A 10 -23.50 28.41 -23.03
N TYR A 11 -22.56 28.15 -22.16
CA TYR A 11 -21.16 28.07 -22.52
C TYR A 11 -21.02 27.05 -23.66
N ALA A 12 -20.90 27.55 -24.88
CA ALA A 12 -20.51 26.76 -26.01
C ALA A 12 -19.13 26.20 -25.71
N ILE A 13 -19.05 24.89 -25.41
CA ILE A 13 -17.79 24.16 -25.33
C ILE A 13 -17.13 24.36 -26.67
N ALA A 14 -16.03 25.13 -26.68
CA ALA A 14 -15.24 25.35 -27.88
C ALA A 14 -14.89 23.99 -28.51
N PRO A 15 -15.02 23.83 -29.82
CA PRO A 15 -14.75 22.55 -30.47
C PRO A 15 -13.31 22.15 -30.14
N TYR A 16 -13.17 20.90 -29.61
CA TYR A 16 -11.89 20.29 -29.36
C TYR A 16 -11.01 20.37 -30.61
N ASN A 17 -9.93 21.15 -30.52
CA ASN A 17 -8.98 21.31 -31.60
C ASN A 17 -7.76 20.42 -31.36
N PRO A 18 -7.65 19.27 -32.05
CA PRO A 18 -6.53 18.34 -31.89
C PRO A 18 -5.17 18.94 -32.34
N ALA A 19 -5.14 20.06 -33.03
CA ALA A 19 -3.91 20.68 -33.49
C ALA A 19 -3.12 21.42 -32.39
N LYS A 20 -3.70 21.63 -31.20
CA LYS A 20 -3.00 22.26 -30.06
C LYS A 20 -2.21 21.27 -29.17
N LEU A 21 -2.23 19.98 -29.47
CA LEU A 21 -1.47 18.93 -28.76
C LEU A 21 -0.24 18.46 -29.55
N LYS A 22 0.41 19.32 -30.29
CA LYS A 22 1.75 19.02 -30.83
C LYS A 22 2.74 19.07 -29.66
N GLY A 23 3.14 17.88 -29.17
CA GLY A 23 4.20 17.73 -28.16
C GLY A 23 3.91 16.88 -26.92
N LYS A 24 2.66 16.41 -26.69
CA LYS A 24 2.40 15.42 -25.61
C LYS A 24 2.16 14.05 -26.21
N SER A 25 2.77 13.01 -25.64
CA SER A 25 2.68 11.62 -26.07
C SER A 25 1.27 11.29 -26.52
N MET A 26 1.07 10.97 -27.82
CA MET A 26 -0.18 10.41 -28.28
C MET A 26 -0.41 9.10 -27.52
N LEU A 27 -1.47 9.03 -26.73
CA LEU A 27 -2.00 7.76 -26.25
C LEU A 27 -2.12 6.85 -27.48
N GLN A 28 -1.28 5.82 -27.57
CA GLN A 28 -1.36 4.85 -28.65
C GLN A 28 -2.65 4.03 -28.45
N TYR A 29 -3.67 4.37 -29.21
CA TYR A 29 -4.89 3.58 -29.26
C TYR A 29 -4.67 2.38 -30.20
N SER A 30 -5.11 1.20 -29.76
CA SER A 30 -5.19 0.02 -30.64
C SER A 30 -6.07 0.31 -31.86
N GLN A 31 -5.95 -0.49 -32.93
CA GLN A 31 -6.80 -0.33 -34.12
C GLN A 31 -8.28 -0.40 -33.74
N GLU A 32 -8.67 -1.34 -32.89
CA GLU A 32 -10.05 -1.46 -32.38
C GLU A 32 -10.52 -0.19 -31.67
N SER A 33 -9.67 0.41 -30.85
CA SER A 33 -10.00 1.70 -30.20
C SER A 33 -10.18 2.83 -31.20
N GLN A 34 -9.38 2.88 -32.28
CA GLN A 34 -9.50 3.86 -33.34
C GLN A 34 -10.82 3.69 -34.12
N ASP A 35 -11.22 2.44 -34.40
CA ASP A 35 -12.49 2.12 -35.05
C ASP A 35 -13.68 2.56 -34.18
N ARG A 36 -13.61 2.34 -32.86
CA ARG A 36 -14.63 2.80 -31.89
C ARG A 36 -14.70 4.33 -31.81
N ILE A 37 -13.56 5.04 -31.88
CA ILE A 37 -13.51 6.50 -31.96
C ILE A 37 -14.16 6.99 -33.27
N THR A 38 -14.00 6.27 -34.37
CA THR A 38 -14.64 6.58 -35.65
C THR A 38 -16.15 6.46 -35.51
N LYS A 39 -16.68 5.35 -35.00
CA LYS A 39 -18.12 5.16 -34.70
C LYS A 39 -18.64 6.28 -33.78
N LEU A 40 -17.89 6.68 -32.76
CA LEU A 40 -18.26 7.79 -31.86
C LEU A 40 -18.43 9.13 -32.62
N LYS A 41 -17.55 9.42 -33.60
CA LYS A 41 -17.65 10.63 -34.43
C LYS A 41 -18.86 10.55 -35.35
N GLU A 42 -19.15 9.38 -35.93
CA GLU A 42 -20.32 9.17 -36.79
C GLU A 42 -21.63 9.35 -36.01
N LEU A 43 -21.75 8.79 -34.81
CA LEU A 43 -22.91 8.99 -33.92
C LEU A 43 -23.16 10.47 -33.63
N ARG A 44 -22.11 11.21 -33.29
CA ARG A 44 -22.20 12.67 -33.09
C ARG A 44 -22.60 13.44 -34.38
N GLY A 45 -22.08 13.01 -35.52
CA GLY A 45 -22.47 13.56 -36.85
C GLY A 45 -23.95 13.33 -37.15
N GLN A 46 -24.51 12.21 -36.74
CA GLN A 46 -25.94 11.87 -36.85
C GLN A 46 -26.79 12.51 -35.75
N LYS A 47 -26.21 13.38 -34.91
CA LYS A 47 -26.88 14.03 -33.74
C LYS A 47 -27.40 13.05 -32.67
N VAL A 48 -26.85 11.86 -32.63
CA VAL A 48 -27.07 10.91 -31.54
C VAL A 48 -26.18 11.29 -30.37
N ASN A 49 -26.76 11.45 -29.18
CA ASN A 49 -25.97 11.66 -27.95
C ASN A 49 -25.49 10.30 -27.41
N PRO A 50 -24.19 9.97 -27.51
CA PRO A 50 -23.67 8.68 -27.06
C PRO A 50 -23.41 8.64 -25.54
N TYR A 51 -23.68 9.73 -24.82
CA TYR A 51 -23.50 9.90 -23.39
C TYR A 51 -24.63 10.72 -22.78
N PRO A 52 -25.89 10.19 -22.76
CA PRO A 52 -27.01 10.90 -22.17
C PRO A 52 -26.80 11.10 -20.66
N GLU A 53 -27.32 12.20 -20.15
CA GLU A 53 -27.22 12.58 -18.75
C GLU A 53 -27.91 11.57 -17.80
N ARG A 54 -29.03 10.96 -18.26
CA ARG A 54 -29.88 10.10 -17.43
C ARG A 54 -30.55 9.01 -18.27
N TYR A 55 -30.80 7.89 -17.62
CA TYR A 55 -31.71 6.84 -18.09
C TYR A 55 -32.54 6.35 -16.89
N GLU A 56 -33.84 6.15 -17.10
CA GLU A 56 -34.71 5.59 -16.07
C GLU A 56 -34.62 4.06 -16.05
N LYS A 57 -33.90 3.52 -15.08
CA LYS A 57 -33.81 2.08 -14.84
C LYS A 57 -34.85 1.68 -13.81
N LYS A 58 -35.88 0.91 -14.20
CA LYS A 58 -36.98 0.49 -13.30
C LYS A 58 -36.62 -0.79 -12.53
N GLN A 59 -36.01 -1.77 -13.17
CA GLN A 59 -35.62 -3.03 -12.57
C GLN A 59 -34.13 -3.28 -12.74
N ASN A 60 -33.49 -3.89 -11.73
CA ASN A 60 -32.20 -4.52 -11.89
C ASN A 60 -32.35 -5.96 -12.41
N ILE A 61 -31.24 -6.55 -12.87
CA ILE A 61 -31.28 -7.89 -13.49
C ILE A 61 -31.77 -8.97 -12.51
N ALA A 62 -31.36 -8.91 -11.22
CA ALA A 62 -31.85 -9.90 -10.25
C ALA A 62 -33.38 -9.82 -10.02
N GLN A 63 -33.98 -8.63 -10.09
CA GLN A 63 -35.42 -8.47 -10.04
C GLN A 63 -36.10 -9.07 -11.26
N ILE A 64 -35.52 -8.83 -12.46
CA ILE A 64 -36.04 -9.40 -13.72
C ILE A 64 -35.94 -10.93 -13.71
N LEU A 65 -34.81 -11.50 -13.24
CA LEU A 65 -34.68 -12.96 -13.12
C LEU A 65 -35.73 -13.57 -12.20
N LYS A 66 -36.05 -12.94 -11.06
CA LYS A 66 -37.12 -13.38 -10.15
C LYS A 66 -38.51 -13.25 -10.75
N MET A 67 -38.76 -12.18 -11.53
CA MET A 67 -40.03 -12.04 -12.26
C MET A 67 -40.16 -13.17 -13.30
N GLY A 68 -39.09 -13.50 -14.01
CA GLY A 68 -39.05 -14.56 -15.00
C GLY A 68 -39.35 -15.96 -14.45
N GLU A 69 -39.02 -16.23 -13.20
CA GLU A 69 -39.39 -17.47 -12.51
C GLU A 69 -40.90 -17.59 -12.24
N ALA A 70 -41.61 -16.47 -12.12
CA ALA A 70 -43.01 -16.41 -11.72
C ALA A 70 -44.01 -16.15 -12.88
N GLU A 71 -43.59 -15.50 -13.95
CA GLU A 71 -44.49 -14.90 -14.96
C GLU A 71 -44.19 -15.32 -16.41
N LEU A 72 -43.38 -16.36 -16.64
CA LEU A 72 -43.04 -16.78 -18.00
C LEU A 72 -44.27 -17.28 -18.75
N ARG A 73 -44.47 -16.75 -19.97
CA ARG A 73 -45.38 -17.38 -20.92
C ARG A 73 -44.77 -18.72 -21.39
N ASP A 74 -45.53 -19.77 -21.32
CA ASP A 74 -45.20 -21.07 -21.87
C ASP A 74 -45.23 -20.99 -23.39
N THR A 75 -44.17 -20.52 -24.04
CA THR A 75 -44.06 -20.38 -25.48
C THR A 75 -42.72 -20.88 -25.98
N ASP A 76 -42.80 -21.95 -26.79
CA ASP A 76 -41.67 -22.41 -27.64
C ASP A 76 -41.33 -21.44 -28.79
N ALA A 77 -42.04 -20.33 -28.91
CA ALA A 77 -41.91 -19.39 -30.02
C ALA A 77 -41.36 -18.02 -29.52
N ILE A 78 -40.48 -17.45 -30.34
CA ILE A 78 -40.06 -16.05 -30.19
C ILE A 78 -41.30 -15.16 -30.25
N ILE A 79 -41.46 -14.29 -29.25
CA ILE A 79 -42.60 -13.39 -29.16
C ILE A 79 -42.57 -12.41 -30.34
N GLN A 80 -43.65 -12.38 -31.14
CA GLN A 80 -43.73 -11.55 -32.34
C GLN A 80 -44.17 -10.10 -32.05
N ASP A 81 -44.96 -9.91 -30.98
CA ASP A 81 -45.41 -8.59 -30.54
C ASP A 81 -45.16 -8.43 -29.03
N PRO A 82 -43.91 -8.19 -28.63
CA PRO A 82 -43.55 -8.09 -27.23
C PRO A 82 -43.96 -6.76 -26.59
N ALA A 83 -44.41 -6.83 -25.35
CA ALA A 83 -44.73 -5.67 -24.54
C ALA A 83 -43.49 -5.05 -23.83
N ASP A 84 -43.60 -3.81 -23.37
CA ASP A 84 -42.60 -3.14 -22.52
C ASP A 84 -42.71 -3.61 -21.04
N GLN A 85 -42.60 -4.91 -20.78
CA GLN A 85 -42.75 -5.51 -19.47
C GLN A 85 -41.60 -5.09 -18.52
N VAL A 86 -40.38 -4.99 -19.05
CA VAL A 86 -39.19 -4.60 -18.29
C VAL A 86 -38.51 -3.38 -18.89
N GLN A 87 -37.91 -2.56 -18.03
CA GLN A 87 -37.08 -1.43 -18.41
C GLN A 87 -35.82 -1.43 -17.54
N THR A 88 -34.68 -1.77 -18.16
CA THR A 88 -33.41 -1.95 -17.45
C THR A 88 -32.24 -1.34 -18.19
N ALA A 89 -31.06 -1.31 -17.53
CA ALA A 89 -29.83 -0.84 -18.13
C ALA A 89 -28.64 -1.64 -17.58
N GLY A 90 -27.61 -1.79 -18.40
CA GLY A 90 -26.38 -2.47 -18.03
C GLY A 90 -25.32 -2.39 -19.11
N ARG A 91 -24.21 -3.06 -18.89
CA ARG A 91 -23.11 -3.18 -19.84
C ARG A 91 -23.36 -4.38 -20.76
N LEU A 92 -23.20 -4.18 -22.05
CA LEU A 92 -23.21 -5.27 -23.04
C LEU A 92 -21.91 -6.06 -22.93
N VAL A 93 -21.95 -7.26 -22.39
CA VAL A 93 -20.75 -8.08 -22.15
C VAL A 93 -20.54 -9.19 -23.17
N ALA A 94 -21.53 -9.45 -24.02
CA ALA A 94 -21.45 -10.34 -25.16
C ALA A 94 -22.41 -9.89 -26.24
N TYR A 95 -22.03 -10.10 -27.51
CA TYR A 95 -22.89 -9.83 -28.67
C TYR A 95 -22.56 -10.82 -29.81
N ARG A 96 -23.58 -11.35 -30.41
CA ARG A 96 -23.47 -12.26 -31.57
C ARG A 96 -24.55 -11.89 -32.58
N SER A 97 -24.14 -11.56 -33.81
CA SER A 97 -25.05 -11.22 -34.87
C SER A 97 -25.35 -12.46 -35.74
N HIS A 98 -26.62 -12.69 -36.03
CA HIS A 98 -27.11 -13.74 -36.95
C HIS A 98 -28.12 -13.14 -37.95
N GLY A 99 -27.76 -12.05 -38.58
CA GLY A 99 -28.60 -11.35 -39.54
C GLY A 99 -29.81 -10.65 -38.89
N LYS A 100 -31.03 -11.15 -39.14
CA LYS A 100 -32.27 -10.56 -38.58
C LYS A 100 -32.48 -10.79 -37.09
N LEU A 101 -31.72 -11.72 -36.49
CA LEU A 101 -31.84 -12.12 -35.08
C LEU A 101 -30.46 -12.00 -34.39
N ASN A 102 -30.34 -11.13 -33.41
CA ASN A 102 -29.08 -10.89 -32.73
C ASN A 102 -29.26 -11.13 -31.24
N PHE A 103 -28.25 -11.76 -30.61
CA PHE A 103 -28.22 -12.04 -29.19
C PHE A 103 -27.09 -11.35 -28.52
N GLY A 104 -27.31 -10.93 -27.28
CA GLY A 104 -26.30 -10.37 -26.44
C GLY A 104 -26.49 -10.72 -24.96
N HIS A 105 -25.58 -10.30 -24.12
CA HIS A 105 -25.77 -10.39 -22.67
C HIS A 105 -25.58 -9.03 -22.05
N LEU A 106 -26.56 -8.60 -21.29
CA LEU A 106 -26.52 -7.40 -20.48
C LEU A 106 -26.11 -7.75 -19.05
N GLN A 107 -25.20 -7.01 -18.46
CA GLN A 107 -24.73 -7.21 -17.10
C GLN A 107 -24.89 -5.94 -16.29
N ASP A 108 -25.41 -6.07 -15.07
CA ASP A 108 -25.38 -5.02 -14.03
C ASP A 108 -24.72 -5.55 -12.74
N HIS A 109 -24.78 -4.75 -11.66
CA HIS A 109 -24.19 -5.14 -10.37
C HIS A 109 -24.88 -6.37 -9.73
N THR A 110 -26.09 -6.71 -10.13
CA THR A 110 -26.88 -7.80 -9.54
C THR A 110 -26.79 -9.11 -10.32
N GLY A 111 -26.43 -9.05 -11.61
CA GLY A 111 -26.36 -10.27 -12.41
C GLY A 111 -26.20 -10.01 -13.90
N ARG A 112 -26.47 -11.05 -14.67
CA ARG A 112 -26.38 -11.07 -16.13
C ARG A 112 -27.62 -11.74 -16.71
N ILE A 113 -28.13 -11.20 -17.83
CA ILE A 113 -29.28 -11.74 -18.57
C ILE A 113 -29.02 -11.70 -20.06
N GLN A 114 -29.58 -12.71 -20.79
CA GLN A 114 -29.55 -12.69 -22.23
C GLN A 114 -30.54 -11.66 -22.78
N ILE A 115 -30.19 -11.00 -23.86
CA ILE A 115 -31.05 -10.06 -24.60
C ILE A 115 -31.10 -10.49 -26.09
N CYS A 116 -32.25 -10.25 -26.70
CA CYS A 116 -32.51 -10.61 -28.11
C CYS A 116 -32.99 -9.38 -28.86
N PHE A 117 -32.35 -9.05 -29.97
CA PHE A 117 -32.75 -8.01 -30.92
C PHE A 117 -33.26 -8.68 -32.20
N MET A 118 -34.52 -8.47 -32.52
CA MET A 118 -35.16 -9.05 -33.72
C MET A 118 -35.60 -7.93 -34.65
N GLN A 119 -35.30 -8.09 -35.95
CA GLN A 119 -35.58 -7.06 -36.95
C GLN A 119 -37.12 -6.82 -37.10
N ASP A 120 -37.92 -7.86 -37.01
CA ASP A 120 -39.37 -7.72 -37.14
C ASP A 120 -40.00 -6.95 -35.96
N VAL A 121 -39.34 -6.88 -34.81
CA VAL A 121 -39.77 -6.14 -33.60
C VAL A 121 -39.21 -4.72 -33.62
N LEU A 122 -37.90 -4.55 -33.87
CA LEU A 122 -37.21 -3.26 -33.75
C LEU A 122 -37.27 -2.40 -35.00
N GLY A 123 -37.55 -2.98 -36.15
CA GLY A 123 -37.45 -2.34 -37.45
C GLY A 123 -36.01 -2.24 -37.98
N GLU A 124 -35.89 -2.01 -39.28
CA GLU A 124 -34.61 -2.02 -39.99
C GLU A 124 -33.60 -0.98 -39.48
N ASN A 125 -34.07 0.23 -39.24
CA ASN A 125 -33.21 1.34 -38.79
C ASN A 125 -32.51 1.08 -37.41
N LYS A 126 -33.24 0.42 -36.46
CA LYS A 126 -32.64 0.09 -35.14
C LYS A 126 -31.72 -1.11 -35.23
N ILE A 127 -31.99 -2.05 -36.09
CA ILE A 127 -31.09 -3.19 -36.37
C ILE A 127 -29.80 -2.65 -37.02
N GLU A 128 -29.88 -1.72 -37.96
CA GLU A 128 -28.71 -1.12 -38.58
C GLU A 128 -27.90 -0.33 -37.52
N PHE A 129 -28.57 0.36 -36.58
CA PHE A 129 -27.91 1.08 -35.49
C PHE A 129 -27.08 0.14 -34.58
N LEU A 130 -27.40 -1.16 -34.51
CA LEU A 130 -26.57 -2.12 -33.76
C LEU A 130 -25.12 -2.22 -34.27
N ASN A 131 -24.86 -1.86 -35.53
CA ASN A 131 -23.50 -1.80 -36.09
C ASN A 131 -22.63 -0.75 -35.44
N GLN A 132 -23.23 0.26 -34.78
CA GLN A 132 -22.55 1.30 -34.00
C GLN A 132 -22.27 0.88 -32.56
N ILE A 133 -22.89 -0.23 -32.11
CA ILE A 133 -22.76 -0.76 -30.75
C ILE A 133 -21.62 -1.76 -30.72
N ASP A 134 -20.81 -1.69 -29.67
CA ASP A 134 -19.70 -2.61 -29.41
C ASP A 134 -19.87 -3.29 -28.04
N VAL A 135 -19.26 -4.45 -27.88
CA VAL A 135 -19.13 -5.10 -26.57
C VAL A 135 -18.39 -4.13 -25.63
N ALA A 136 -18.89 -4.01 -24.42
CA ALA A 136 -18.56 -3.07 -23.36
C ALA A 136 -19.41 -1.79 -23.34
N ASP A 137 -20.16 -1.43 -24.39
CA ASP A 137 -21.08 -0.29 -24.35
C ASP A 137 -22.15 -0.48 -23.27
N TYR A 138 -22.63 0.63 -22.70
CA TYR A 138 -23.79 0.61 -21.82
C TYR A 138 -25.06 0.88 -22.62
N LEU A 139 -26.05 0.00 -22.38
CA LEU A 139 -27.35 0.08 -23.02
C LEU A 139 -28.45 0.21 -21.97
N GLY A 140 -29.40 1.08 -22.24
CA GLY A 140 -30.72 1.05 -21.65
C GLY A 140 -31.67 0.34 -22.61
N LEU A 141 -32.56 -0.52 -22.11
CA LEU A 141 -33.47 -1.26 -22.95
C LEU A 141 -34.84 -1.48 -22.28
N LYS A 142 -35.84 -1.66 -23.14
CA LYS A 142 -37.17 -2.13 -22.78
C LYS A 142 -37.44 -3.44 -23.50
N GLY A 143 -38.33 -4.23 -22.98
CA GLY A 143 -38.73 -5.48 -23.63
C GLY A 143 -39.60 -6.40 -22.80
N GLU A 144 -39.85 -7.58 -23.31
CA GLU A 144 -40.58 -8.64 -22.65
C GLU A 144 -39.70 -9.87 -22.42
N MET A 145 -39.89 -10.54 -21.29
CA MET A 145 -39.17 -11.77 -20.95
C MET A 145 -39.75 -12.98 -21.65
N PHE A 146 -38.89 -13.84 -22.16
CA PHE A 146 -39.24 -15.15 -22.70
C PHE A 146 -38.11 -16.15 -22.45
N THR A 147 -38.43 -17.44 -22.58
CA THR A 147 -37.43 -18.51 -22.52
C THR A 147 -37.14 -19.01 -23.93
N THR A 148 -35.85 -19.05 -24.27
CA THR A 148 -35.41 -19.62 -25.57
C THR A 148 -35.63 -21.13 -25.61
N LYS A 149 -35.59 -21.75 -26.82
CA LYS A 149 -35.67 -23.23 -26.99
C LYS A 149 -34.62 -24.00 -26.20
N HIS A 150 -33.51 -23.34 -25.78
CA HIS A 150 -32.47 -23.94 -24.97
C HIS A 150 -32.65 -23.70 -23.47
N GLY A 151 -33.78 -23.12 -23.04
CA GLY A 151 -34.11 -22.88 -21.65
C GLY A 151 -33.47 -21.62 -21.04
N GLU A 152 -32.86 -20.73 -21.85
CA GLU A 152 -32.23 -19.51 -21.35
C GLU A 152 -33.25 -18.36 -21.29
N LEU A 153 -33.44 -17.77 -20.10
CA LEU A 153 -34.28 -16.61 -19.89
C LEU A 153 -33.69 -15.39 -20.61
N THR A 154 -34.49 -14.74 -21.44
CA THR A 154 -34.07 -13.72 -22.40
C THR A 154 -35.05 -12.56 -22.43
N ILE A 155 -34.56 -11.33 -22.60
CA ILE A 155 -35.39 -10.15 -22.86
C ILE A 155 -35.48 -9.97 -24.38
N MET A 156 -36.69 -10.07 -24.96
CA MET A 156 -36.98 -9.59 -26.30
C MET A 156 -37.02 -8.08 -26.27
N VAL A 157 -36.07 -7.45 -26.90
CA VAL A 157 -35.89 -5.98 -26.84
C VAL A 157 -36.88 -5.31 -27.80
N THR A 158 -37.75 -4.44 -27.26
CA THR A 158 -38.69 -3.60 -28.00
C THR A 158 -38.10 -2.24 -28.32
N ASP A 159 -37.22 -1.75 -27.45
CA ASP A 159 -36.55 -0.46 -27.62
C ASP A 159 -35.23 -0.46 -26.87
N PHE A 160 -34.21 0.26 -27.39
CA PHE A 160 -32.96 0.46 -26.72
C PHE A 160 -32.31 1.81 -27.00
N THR A 161 -31.47 2.23 -26.06
CA THR A 161 -30.73 3.50 -26.11
C THR A 161 -29.26 3.24 -25.74
N LEU A 162 -28.34 3.79 -26.53
CA LEU A 162 -26.92 3.84 -26.15
C LEU A 162 -26.74 4.83 -25.01
N LEU A 163 -26.18 4.38 -23.88
CA LEU A 163 -25.98 5.20 -22.68
C LEU A 163 -24.50 5.60 -22.51
N SER A 164 -23.58 4.79 -23.00
CA SER A 164 -22.16 5.11 -22.99
C SER A 164 -21.42 4.32 -24.06
N LYS A 165 -20.80 5.04 -24.99
CA LYS A 165 -19.91 4.43 -26.00
C LYS A 165 -18.54 4.19 -25.40
N THR A 166 -18.10 2.96 -25.39
CA THR A 166 -16.74 2.59 -24.93
C THR A 166 -15.72 2.79 -26.05
N ILE A 167 -14.56 3.34 -25.68
CA ILE A 167 -13.44 3.55 -26.62
C ILE A 167 -12.44 2.39 -26.52
N ARG A 168 -12.15 1.89 -25.31
CA ARG A 168 -11.22 0.77 -25.11
C ARG A 168 -12.00 -0.54 -24.98
N PRO A 169 -11.61 -1.62 -25.68
CA PRO A 169 -12.23 -2.93 -25.49
C PRO A 169 -12.01 -3.45 -24.07
N LEU A 170 -12.88 -4.37 -23.62
CA LEU A 170 -12.62 -5.14 -22.43
C LEU A 170 -11.51 -6.17 -22.71
N PRO A 171 -10.77 -6.64 -21.69
CA PRO A 171 -9.85 -7.76 -21.79
C PRO A 171 -10.56 -8.99 -22.38
N GLU A 172 -9.82 -9.88 -23.07
CA GLU A 172 -10.38 -11.09 -23.65
C GLU A 172 -11.12 -11.93 -22.62
N LYS A 173 -12.35 -12.35 -22.95
CA LYS A 173 -13.31 -13.03 -22.06
C LYS A 173 -12.80 -14.31 -21.39
N TRP A 174 -11.86 -14.99 -22.04
CA TRP A 174 -11.46 -16.34 -21.61
C TRP A 174 -10.33 -16.33 -20.57
N HIS A 175 -9.65 -15.21 -20.36
CA HIS A 175 -8.47 -15.15 -19.51
C HIS A 175 -8.48 -14.02 -18.48
N GLY A 176 -9.39 -13.02 -18.58
CA GLY A 176 -9.39 -11.84 -17.71
C GLY A 176 -8.03 -11.12 -17.70
N LEU A 177 -7.78 -10.36 -16.68
CA LEU A 177 -6.43 -9.88 -16.37
C LEU A 177 -5.67 -11.03 -15.69
N LYS A 178 -4.58 -11.52 -16.29
CA LYS A 178 -3.76 -12.62 -15.73
C LYS A 178 -2.74 -12.12 -14.72
N ASP A 179 -2.19 -10.96 -14.99
CA ASP A 179 -1.20 -10.33 -14.12
C ASP A 179 -1.86 -9.74 -12.88
N GLN A 180 -1.33 -10.07 -11.70
CA GLN A 180 -1.88 -9.64 -10.42
C GLN A 180 -1.75 -8.13 -10.23
N GLU A 181 -0.64 -7.53 -10.67
CA GLU A 181 -0.44 -6.09 -10.57
C GLU A 181 -1.40 -5.34 -11.49
N ALA A 182 -1.60 -5.82 -12.73
CA ALA A 182 -2.59 -5.25 -13.64
C ALA A 182 -4.02 -5.32 -13.06
N LYS A 183 -4.39 -6.38 -12.31
CA LYS A 183 -5.66 -6.45 -11.58
C LYS A 183 -5.81 -5.36 -10.55
N TYR A 184 -4.74 -5.04 -9.82
CA TYR A 184 -4.78 -3.97 -8.82
C TYR A 184 -4.85 -2.59 -9.47
N ARG A 185 -4.07 -2.34 -10.53
CA ARG A 185 -4.02 -1.06 -11.25
C ARG A 185 -5.29 -0.77 -12.05
N GLN A 186 -5.86 -1.80 -12.64
CA GLN A 186 -7.07 -1.70 -13.45
C GLN A 186 -8.23 -2.45 -12.80
N ARG A 187 -8.42 -2.26 -11.50
CA ARG A 187 -9.45 -2.94 -10.71
C ARG A 187 -10.84 -2.83 -11.32
N TYR A 188 -11.15 -1.73 -12.00
CA TYR A 188 -12.41 -1.57 -12.72
C TYR A 188 -12.60 -2.58 -13.86
N LEU A 189 -11.54 -3.05 -14.49
CA LEU A 189 -11.61 -4.13 -15.49
C LEU A 189 -11.73 -5.51 -14.82
N ASP A 190 -10.99 -5.72 -13.72
CA ASP A 190 -11.10 -6.94 -12.92
C ASP A 190 -12.53 -7.14 -12.40
N LEU A 191 -13.16 -6.09 -11.86
CA LEU A 191 -14.57 -6.12 -11.42
C LEU A 191 -15.57 -6.44 -12.51
N VAL A 192 -15.30 -6.04 -13.75
CA VAL A 192 -16.19 -6.35 -14.90
C VAL A 192 -15.99 -7.77 -15.39
N SER A 193 -14.75 -8.26 -15.39
CA SER A 193 -14.39 -9.55 -15.98
C SER A 193 -14.49 -10.72 -15.02
N ASP A 194 -14.29 -10.48 -13.71
CA ASP A 194 -14.32 -11.50 -12.66
C ASP A 194 -15.42 -11.24 -11.63
N ARG A 195 -16.45 -12.08 -11.64
CA ARG A 195 -17.57 -11.99 -10.70
C ARG A 195 -17.13 -12.30 -9.26
N THR A 196 -16.16 -13.15 -9.06
CA THR A 196 -15.68 -13.52 -7.74
C THR A 196 -14.99 -12.32 -7.05
N THR A 197 -14.22 -11.56 -7.81
CA THR A 197 -13.66 -10.27 -7.32
C THR A 197 -14.77 -9.28 -6.95
N PHE A 198 -15.80 -9.13 -7.81
CA PHE A 198 -16.93 -8.24 -7.52
C PHE A 198 -17.67 -8.65 -6.24
N ASP A 199 -17.99 -9.95 -6.10
CA ASP A 199 -18.71 -10.48 -4.94
C ASP A 199 -17.90 -10.36 -3.64
N ARG A 200 -16.56 -10.42 -3.70
CA ARG A 200 -15.67 -10.16 -2.57
C ARG A 200 -15.86 -8.75 -1.99
N PHE A 201 -15.94 -7.73 -2.85
CA PHE A 201 -16.19 -6.36 -2.39
C PHE A 201 -17.62 -6.13 -1.90
N LEU A 202 -18.60 -6.84 -2.48
CA LEU A 202 -19.96 -6.87 -1.90
C LEU A 202 -19.97 -7.52 -0.52
N PHE A 203 -19.21 -8.61 -0.34
CA PHE A 203 -19.06 -9.26 0.96
C PHE A 203 -18.44 -8.30 1.98
N ARG A 204 -17.34 -7.60 1.63
CA ARG A 204 -16.72 -6.58 2.49
C ARG A 204 -17.72 -5.50 2.92
N SER A 205 -18.52 -5.00 1.99
CA SER A 205 -19.55 -4.00 2.29
C SER A 205 -20.61 -4.54 3.25
N LYS A 206 -21.08 -5.77 3.02
CA LYS A 206 -22.04 -6.44 3.93
C LYS A 206 -21.42 -6.70 5.29
N PHE A 207 -20.16 -7.11 5.35
CA PHE A 207 -19.43 -7.36 6.60
C PHE A 207 -19.41 -6.10 7.48
N ILE A 208 -18.99 -4.97 6.93
CA ILE A 208 -18.93 -3.70 7.68
C ILE A 208 -20.34 -3.28 8.18
N ARG A 209 -21.36 -3.45 7.34
CA ARG A 209 -22.75 -3.15 7.74
C ARG A 209 -23.20 -4.07 8.88
N THR A 210 -22.99 -5.38 8.76
CA THR A 210 -23.40 -6.36 9.78
C THR A 210 -22.64 -6.15 11.09
N LEU A 211 -21.37 -5.75 11.01
CA LEU A 211 -20.57 -5.38 12.18
C LEU A 211 -21.17 -4.16 12.91
N ARG A 212 -21.54 -3.11 12.17
CA ARG A 212 -22.22 -1.94 12.75
C ARG A 212 -23.55 -2.32 13.39
N ASP A 213 -24.34 -3.16 12.72
CA ASP A 213 -25.63 -3.64 13.25
C ASP A 213 -25.43 -4.37 14.60
N PHE A 214 -24.36 -5.17 14.75
CA PHE A 214 -24.01 -5.84 15.99
C PHE A 214 -23.66 -4.85 17.11
N TYR A 215 -22.80 -3.86 16.84
CA TYR A 215 -22.43 -2.84 17.82
C TYR A 215 -23.64 -2.03 18.30
N HIS A 216 -24.49 -1.58 17.38
CA HIS A 216 -25.71 -0.82 17.75
C HIS A 216 -26.70 -1.67 18.56
N GLN A 217 -26.82 -2.99 18.29
CA GLN A 217 -27.64 -3.90 19.10
C GLN A 217 -27.04 -4.17 20.49
N SER A 218 -25.76 -3.89 20.68
CA SER A 218 -25.01 -4.05 21.93
C SER A 218 -24.83 -2.74 22.70
N ASP A 219 -25.62 -1.71 22.37
CA ASP A 219 -25.62 -0.38 23.02
C ASP A 219 -24.29 0.39 22.92
N PHE A 220 -23.50 0.15 21.86
CA PHE A 220 -22.33 0.94 21.56
C PHE A 220 -22.67 2.17 20.71
N ILE A 221 -22.04 3.30 20.99
CA ILE A 221 -22.19 4.57 20.27
C ILE A 221 -21.07 4.68 19.24
N GLU A 222 -21.43 4.80 17.95
CA GLU A 222 -20.44 5.09 16.90
C GLU A 222 -19.96 6.53 17.00
N ILE A 223 -18.66 6.73 17.11
CA ILE A 223 -18.05 8.06 17.13
C ILE A 223 -17.02 8.19 16.00
N GLN A 224 -16.60 9.41 15.70
CA GLN A 224 -15.53 9.69 14.76
C GLN A 224 -14.47 10.55 15.42
N THR A 225 -13.24 10.12 15.35
CA THR A 225 -12.09 10.83 15.87
C THR A 225 -11.23 11.40 14.74
N PRO A 226 -10.38 12.41 14.98
CA PRO A 226 -9.60 13.06 13.94
C PRO A 226 -8.62 12.11 13.24
N VAL A 227 -8.53 12.22 11.90
CA VAL A 227 -7.49 11.54 11.11
C VAL A 227 -6.15 12.26 11.22
N LEU A 228 -6.18 13.60 11.23
CA LEU A 228 -5.02 14.44 11.43
C LEU A 228 -4.84 14.70 12.94
N VAL A 229 -3.68 14.33 13.47
CA VAL A 229 -3.37 14.41 14.90
C VAL A 229 -2.06 15.13 15.14
N ASN A 230 -1.96 15.84 16.25
CA ASN A 230 -0.71 16.50 16.63
C ASN A 230 0.35 15.52 17.13
N LYS A 231 -0.06 14.32 17.54
CA LYS A 231 0.83 13.23 17.97
C LYS A 231 0.23 11.89 17.54
N ALA A 232 1.08 11.03 17.03
CA ALA A 232 0.71 9.66 16.72
C ALA A 232 0.88 8.80 18.00
N SER A 233 -0.22 8.28 18.53
CA SER A 233 -0.26 7.46 19.75
C SER A 233 -1.27 6.30 19.58
N GLY A 234 -1.31 5.38 20.54
CA GLY A 234 -2.23 4.22 20.55
C GLY A 234 -1.73 2.98 19.84
N ALA A 235 -0.51 2.98 19.26
CA ALA A 235 0.10 1.80 18.64
C ALA A 235 1.63 1.92 18.61
N LEU A 236 2.30 0.77 18.45
CA LEU A 236 3.73 0.71 18.11
C LEU A 236 3.81 0.65 16.58
N ALA A 237 3.99 1.80 15.92
CA ALA A 237 4.06 1.94 14.47
C ALA A 237 4.70 3.26 14.04
N LYS A 238 5.35 3.25 12.88
CA LYS A 238 5.89 4.49 12.28
C LYS A 238 4.76 5.30 11.63
N PRO A 239 4.55 6.58 12.00
CA PRO A 239 3.50 7.41 11.41
C PRO A 239 3.91 8.03 10.08
N PHE A 240 2.91 8.44 9.27
CA PHE A 240 3.10 9.41 8.20
C PHE A 240 3.08 10.82 8.76
N LEU A 241 4.07 11.62 8.38
CA LEU A 241 4.20 13.04 8.72
C LEU A 241 3.66 13.90 7.57
N THR A 242 2.97 14.98 7.88
CA THR A 242 2.55 16.01 6.94
C THR A 242 2.63 17.40 7.60
N HIS A 243 2.55 18.48 6.80
CA HIS A 243 2.68 19.85 7.27
C HIS A 243 1.39 20.63 7.09
N HIS A 244 0.96 21.37 8.12
CA HIS A 244 -0.20 22.26 8.08
C HIS A 244 0.24 23.68 7.75
N ASN A 245 0.18 24.09 6.47
CA ASN A 245 0.74 25.34 5.96
C ASN A 245 0.28 26.61 6.70
N SER A 246 -1.00 26.71 7.08
CA SER A 246 -1.53 27.94 7.69
C SER A 246 -1.17 28.08 9.19
N LEU A 247 -0.85 26.99 9.87
CA LEU A 247 -0.40 26.98 11.25
C LEU A 247 1.11 26.85 11.39
N ASP A 248 1.80 26.53 10.28
CA ASP A 248 3.24 26.26 10.23
C ASP A 248 3.69 25.23 11.27
N ILE A 249 2.95 24.08 11.30
CA ILE A 249 3.22 22.97 12.21
C ILE A 249 3.20 21.64 11.49
N ASP A 250 4.04 20.71 11.96
CA ASP A 250 4.00 19.34 11.54
C ASP A 250 2.90 18.59 12.30
N ILE A 251 2.15 17.77 11.54
CA ILE A 251 1.06 16.95 12.05
C ILE A 251 1.18 15.54 11.45
N TYR A 252 0.51 14.60 12.06
CA TYR A 252 0.60 13.18 11.68
C TYR A 252 -0.75 12.66 11.19
N LEU A 253 -0.71 11.64 10.33
CA LEU A 253 -1.85 10.77 10.12
C LEU A 253 -1.93 9.77 11.29
N ARG A 254 -3.12 9.53 11.84
CA ARG A 254 -3.34 8.64 12.99
C ARG A 254 -2.91 7.21 12.69
N ILE A 255 -2.30 6.53 13.66
CA ILE A 255 -1.87 5.13 13.57
C ILE A 255 -2.81 4.15 14.29
N ALA A 256 -3.73 4.68 15.10
CA ALA A 256 -4.74 3.95 15.87
C ALA A 256 -5.95 4.88 16.15
N LEU A 257 -7.04 4.32 16.66
CA LEU A 257 -8.25 5.04 17.07
C LEU A 257 -8.35 5.17 18.61
N GLU A 258 -7.36 4.66 19.34
CA GLU A 258 -7.35 4.34 20.76
C GLU A 258 -7.51 5.57 21.67
N THR A 259 -6.50 6.47 21.70
CA THR A 259 -6.43 7.51 22.72
C THR A 259 -7.61 8.47 22.69
N PRO A 260 -8.12 8.95 21.55
CA PRO A 260 -9.30 9.81 21.51
C PRO A 260 -10.58 9.11 21.99
N GLN A 261 -10.73 7.79 21.75
CA GLN A 261 -11.89 7.06 22.28
C GLN A 261 -11.82 6.92 23.80
N LYS A 262 -10.62 6.69 24.36
CA LYS A 262 -10.42 6.69 25.83
C LYS A 262 -10.71 8.06 26.46
N GLU A 263 -10.32 9.15 25.78
CA GLU A 263 -10.69 10.51 26.20
C GLU A 263 -12.21 10.72 26.19
N ALA A 264 -12.94 10.14 25.20
CA ALA A 264 -14.39 10.18 25.17
C ALA A 264 -15.02 9.42 26.36
N ILE A 265 -14.40 8.29 26.79
CA ILE A 265 -14.83 7.56 28.00
C ILE A 265 -14.61 8.43 29.25
N VAL A 266 -13.47 9.14 29.37
CA VAL A 266 -13.26 10.12 30.45
C VAL A 266 -14.35 11.21 30.40
N GLY A 267 -14.79 11.59 29.21
CA GLY A 267 -15.87 12.54 28.97
C GLY A 267 -17.28 12.04 29.33
N GLY A 268 -17.42 10.76 29.70
CA GLY A 268 -18.70 10.19 30.17
C GLY A 268 -19.40 9.26 29.20
N PHE A 269 -18.82 8.92 28.04
CA PHE A 269 -19.31 7.81 27.23
C PHE A 269 -18.98 6.49 27.93
N GLU A 270 -19.92 5.54 27.96
CA GLU A 270 -19.65 4.23 28.56
C GLU A 270 -19.20 3.19 27.53
N ARG A 271 -19.69 3.29 26.29
CA ARG A 271 -19.37 2.35 25.21
C ARG A 271 -19.25 3.10 23.89
N THR A 272 -18.06 3.11 23.32
CA THR A 272 -17.79 3.74 22.03
C THR A 272 -17.23 2.74 21.05
N PHE A 273 -17.49 2.93 19.75
CA PHE A 273 -16.76 2.27 18.68
C PHE A 273 -16.55 3.20 17.51
N GLU A 274 -15.49 2.94 16.75
CA GLU A 274 -15.21 3.62 15.48
C GLU A 274 -14.75 2.59 14.45
N ILE A 275 -15.25 2.71 13.20
CA ILE A 275 -14.73 2.00 12.03
C ILE A 275 -14.12 3.04 11.10
N GLY A 276 -12.81 3.12 11.04
CA GLY A 276 -12.13 4.17 10.31
C GLY A 276 -10.75 3.77 9.77
N PRO A 277 -10.19 4.56 8.82
CA PRO A 277 -8.85 4.33 8.31
C PRO A 277 -7.79 4.70 9.35
N VAL A 278 -6.71 3.92 9.38
CA VAL A 278 -5.48 4.19 10.11
C VAL A 278 -4.29 4.04 9.16
N PHE A 279 -3.17 4.70 9.48
CA PHE A 279 -2.05 4.88 8.56
C PHE A 279 -0.74 4.51 9.26
N ARG A 280 0.00 3.54 8.71
CA ARG A 280 1.29 3.10 9.23
C ARG A 280 2.32 3.10 8.12
N ASN A 281 3.39 3.87 8.29
CA ASN A 281 4.46 4.04 7.30
C ASN A 281 5.48 2.89 7.40
N GLU A 282 4.99 1.69 7.13
CA GLU A 282 5.73 0.43 7.21
C GLU A 282 5.99 -0.14 5.81
N GLY A 283 6.76 -1.21 5.73
CA GLY A 283 7.05 -1.91 4.48
C GLY A 283 5.78 -2.46 3.79
N MET A 284 5.86 -2.68 2.48
CA MET A 284 4.78 -3.23 1.68
C MET A 284 4.96 -4.73 1.49
N ASP A 285 4.14 -5.55 2.14
CA ASP A 285 4.07 -7.00 1.96
C ASP A 285 2.61 -7.48 1.81
N PRO A 286 2.35 -8.77 1.55
CA PRO A 286 0.98 -9.29 1.44
C PRO A 286 0.12 -9.14 2.70
N SER A 287 0.73 -9.02 3.88
CA SER A 287 0.07 -8.98 5.19
C SER A 287 0.02 -7.60 5.85
N HIS A 288 0.65 -6.58 5.23
CA HIS A 288 0.69 -5.19 5.72
C HIS A 288 0.30 -4.19 4.63
N LEU A 289 -0.59 -3.28 5.00
CA LEU A 289 -1.02 -2.15 4.20
C LEU A 289 -0.65 -0.86 4.94
N GLN A 290 -0.26 0.17 4.19
CA GLN A 290 0.07 1.49 4.75
C GLN A 290 -1.17 2.26 5.19
N GLU A 291 -2.31 1.99 4.55
CA GLU A 291 -3.64 2.46 4.90
C GLU A 291 -4.57 1.25 4.99
N PHE A 292 -5.26 1.08 6.12
CA PHE A 292 -6.22 0.00 6.32
C PHE A 292 -7.34 0.43 7.27
N THR A 293 -8.44 -0.34 7.27
CA THR A 293 -9.60 -0.04 8.09
C THR A 293 -9.51 -0.78 9.42
N MET A 294 -9.48 -0.03 10.51
CA MET A 294 -9.56 -0.56 11.87
C MET A 294 -10.99 -0.41 12.39
N CYS A 295 -11.45 -1.41 13.13
CA CYS A 295 -12.59 -1.27 14.03
C CYS A 295 -12.04 -1.34 15.45
N GLU A 296 -12.22 -0.30 16.24
CA GLU A 296 -11.87 -0.27 17.66
C GLU A 296 -13.08 0.07 18.51
N HIS A 297 -13.15 -0.52 19.69
CA HIS A 297 -14.15 -0.15 20.69
C HIS A 297 -13.55 -0.09 22.10
N TYR A 298 -14.18 0.70 22.95
CA TYR A 298 -13.86 0.86 24.36
C TYR A 298 -15.14 0.77 25.17
N ALA A 299 -15.10 -0.07 26.23
CA ALA A 299 -16.25 -0.29 27.10
C ALA A 299 -15.85 -0.08 28.57
N ALA A 300 -16.48 0.90 29.19
CA ALA A 300 -16.34 1.14 30.63
C ALA A 300 -16.89 -0.03 31.44
N TYR A 301 -16.23 -0.31 32.59
CA TYR A 301 -16.59 -1.35 33.55
C TYR A 301 -16.39 -2.78 33.01
N TRP A 302 -15.74 -2.94 31.86
CA TRP A 302 -15.34 -4.22 31.30
C TRP A 302 -13.86 -4.50 31.55
N ASN A 303 -13.51 -5.79 31.55
CA ASN A 303 -12.14 -6.30 31.51
C ASN A 303 -11.89 -7.07 30.20
N PHE A 304 -10.68 -7.59 30.01
CA PHE A 304 -10.30 -8.33 28.79
C PHE A 304 -11.09 -9.64 28.61
N GLU A 305 -11.62 -10.25 29.70
CA GLU A 305 -12.45 -11.45 29.61
C GLU A 305 -13.87 -11.13 29.12
N ASP A 306 -14.42 -9.95 29.48
CA ASP A 306 -15.68 -9.45 28.89
C ASP A 306 -15.53 -9.29 27.38
N ASN A 307 -14.40 -8.73 26.96
CA ASN A 307 -14.06 -8.60 25.53
C ASN A 307 -13.84 -9.95 24.83
N MET A 308 -13.33 -10.97 25.49
CA MET A 308 -13.27 -12.33 24.90
C MET A 308 -14.69 -12.84 24.61
N ARG A 309 -15.61 -12.79 25.60
CA ARG A 309 -17.02 -13.20 25.41
C ARG A 309 -17.70 -12.41 24.30
N PHE A 310 -17.53 -11.11 24.32
CA PHE A 310 -18.10 -10.23 23.29
C PHE A 310 -17.55 -10.54 21.89
N THR A 311 -16.27 -10.88 21.78
CA THR A 311 -15.65 -11.28 20.52
C THR A 311 -16.23 -12.60 20.00
N GLU A 312 -16.42 -13.60 20.86
CA GLU A 312 -17.08 -14.86 20.51
C GLU A 312 -18.50 -14.64 20.01
N GLU A 313 -19.32 -13.82 20.69
CA GLU A 313 -20.68 -13.45 20.29
C GLU A 313 -20.71 -12.69 18.96
N MET A 314 -19.78 -11.75 18.76
CA MET A 314 -19.63 -11.00 17.54
C MET A 314 -19.33 -11.90 16.33
N PHE A 315 -18.34 -12.76 16.41
CA PHE A 315 -17.99 -13.66 15.32
C PHE A 315 -19.09 -14.65 15.00
N LYS A 316 -19.77 -15.20 16.02
CA LYS A 316 -20.94 -16.03 15.83
C LYS A 316 -22.02 -15.28 15.05
N TYR A 317 -22.37 -14.06 15.47
CA TYR A 317 -23.38 -13.23 14.79
C TYR A 317 -22.97 -12.92 13.33
N LEU A 318 -21.73 -12.54 13.10
CA LEU A 318 -21.22 -12.21 11.77
C LEU A 318 -21.27 -13.42 10.83
N LEU A 319 -20.81 -14.59 11.29
CA LEU A 319 -20.77 -15.80 10.49
C LEU A 319 -22.17 -16.33 10.19
N GLU A 320 -23.09 -16.35 11.16
CA GLU A 320 -24.48 -16.74 10.93
C GLU A 320 -25.17 -15.85 9.89
N LYS A 321 -24.93 -14.53 9.92
CA LYS A 321 -25.54 -13.57 8.99
C LYS A 321 -24.91 -13.54 7.60
N LEU A 322 -23.60 -13.76 7.50
CA LEU A 322 -22.84 -13.56 6.26
C LEU A 322 -22.53 -14.87 5.53
N VAL A 323 -22.28 -15.94 6.27
CA VAL A 323 -21.85 -17.23 5.75
C VAL A 323 -22.92 -18.30 5.94
N GLY A 324 -23.74 -18.20 6.99
CA GLY A 324 -24.76 -19.17 7.37
C GLY A 324 -24.20 -20.42 8.08
N SER A 325 -22.95 -20.38 8.52
CA SER A 325 -22.26 -21.46 9.22
C SER A 325 -21.14 -20.90 10.10
N THR A 326 -20.88 -21.52 11.24
CA THR A 326 -19.69 -21.25 12.06
C THR A 326 -18.45 -22.02 11.59
N GLU A 327 -18.63 -23.02 10.73
CA GLU A 327 -17.52 -23.71 10.08
C GLU A 327 -17.23 -23.09 8.72
N VAL A 328 -15.98 -22.72 8.48
CA VAL A 328 -15.50 -22.14 7.22
C VAL A 328 -14.25 -22.86 6.73
N GLU A 329 -14.10 -22.99 5.42
CA GLU A 329 -12.87 -23.49 4.81
C GLU A 329 -11.97 -22.32 4.45
N ILE A 330 -10.75 -22.30 4.96
CA ILE A 330 -9.76 -21.24 4.79
C ILE A 330 -8.47 -21.85 4.27
N PRO A 331 -7.79 -21.30 3.25
CA PRO A 331 -6.50 -21.81 2.81
C PRO A 331 -5.43 -21.53 3.88
N ASP A 332 -4.58 -22.53 4.16
CA ASP A 332 -3.37 -22.34 4.94
C ASP A 332 -2.30 -21.60 4.09
N ARG A 333 -1.09 -21.44 4.64
CA ARG A 333 0.02 -20.75 3.94
C ARG A 333 0.51 -21.49 2.69
N GLU A 334 0.19 -22.75 2.55
CA GLU A 334 0.53 -23.62 1.42
C GLU A 334 -0.60 -23.69 0.39
N GLY A 335 -1.74 -23.04 0.67
CA GLY A 335 -2.94 -23.04 -0.17
C GLY A 335 -3.88 -24.23 0.03
N ASN A 336 -3.62 -25.12 1.01
CA ASN A 336 -4.50 -26.24 1.33
C ASN A 336 -5.69 -25.73 2.14
N LEU A 337 -6.91 -26.12 1.76
CA LEU A 337 -8.11 -25.75 2.51
C LEU A 337 -8.14 -26.46 3.86
N GLN A 338 -8.16 -25.68 4.94
CA GLN A 338 -8.32 -26.11 6.31
C GLN A 338 -9.73 -25.79 6.80
N LYS A 339 -10.36 -26.74 7.48
CA LYS A 339 -11.63 -26.50 8.14
C LYS A 339 -11.38 -25.75 9.45
N VAL A 340 -11.92 -24.54 9.55
CA VAL A 340 -11.82 -23.69 10.74
C VAL A 340 -13.20 -23.60 11.37
N ASP A 341 -13.29 -24.02 12.62
CA ASP A 341 -14.53 -24.04 13.40
C ASP A 341 -14.53 -22.89 14.42
N PHE A 342 -15.43 -21.94 14.23
CA PHE A 342 -15.66 -20.81 15.11
C PHE A 342 -16.69 -21.09 16.22
N SER A 343 -17.07 -22.35 16.43
CA SER A 343 -17.93 -22.72 17.56
C SER A 343 -17.26 -22.38 18.89
N THR A 344 -18.00 -21.75 19.78
CA THR A 344 -17.53 -21.25 21.07
C THR A 344 -17.77 -22.27 22.20
N PRO A 345 -17.02 -22.23 23.30
CA PRO A 345 -15.93 -21.30 23.63
C PRO A 345 -14.60 -21.64 22.93
N TRP A 346 -13.82 -20.62 22.60
CA TRP A 346 -12.50 -20.83 22.02
C TRP A 346 -11.42 -21.12 23.08
N PRO A 347 -10.40 -21.92 22.73
CA PRO A 347 -9.30 -22.21 23.65
C PRO A 347 -8.50 -20.93 23.99
N ARG A 348 -8.00 -20.90 25.22
CA ARG A 348 -7.06 -19.89 25.74
C ARG A 348 -5.68 -20.53 25.86
N ALA A 349 -4.67 -19.94 25.26
CA ALA A 349 -3.29 -20.38 25.31
C ALA A 349 -2.39 -19.25 25.79
N THR A 350 -1.51 -19.54 26.77
CA THR A 350 -0.51 -18.54 27.19
C THR A 350 0.64 -18.51 26.21
N LEU A 351 1.19 -17.33 25.98
CA LEU A 351 2.32 -17.12 25.07
C LEU A 351 3.53 -17.96 25.52
N GLN A 352 3.83 -17.97 26.82
CA GLN A 352 4.91 -18.77 27.42
C GLN A 352 4.68 -20.26 27.23
N GLY A 353 3.44 -20.74 27.48
CA GLY A 353 3.09 -22.15 27.33
C GLY A 353 3.20 -22.66 25.90
N LEU A 354 2.86 -21.82 24.89
CA LEU A 354 3.05 -22.17 23.49
C LEU A 354 4.53 -22.28 23.12
N ILE A 355 5.36 -21.33 23.57
CA ILE A 355 6.80 -21.35 23.30
C ILE A 355 7.45 -22.55 23.97
N LEU A 356 7.11 -22.83 25.22
CA LEU A 356 7.60 -24.03 25.94
C LEU A 356 7.24 -25.30 25.17
N LYS A 357 5.98 -25.45 24.78
CA LYS A 357 5.50 -26.60 24.01
C LYS A 357 6.22 -26.78 22.68
N ASP A 358 6.42 -25.67 21.93
CA ASP A 358 6.83 -25.71 20.52
C ASP A 358 8.34 -25.59 20.31
N ALA A 359 9.06 -24.98 21.25
CA ALA A 359 10.50 -24.73 21.20
C ALA A 359 11.29 -25.37 22.35
N ASP A 360 10.60 -25.93 23.36
CA ASP A 360 11.22 -26.43 24.61
C ASP A 360 12.12 -25.38 25.28
N ILE A 361 11.58 -24.12 25.33
CA ILE A 361 12.20 -22.98 26.01
C ILE A 361 11.19 -22.40 26.99
N ASP A 362 11.52 -22.45 28.29
CA ASP A 362 10.78 -21.71 29.30
C ASP A 362 11.31 -20.26 29.35
N VAL A 363 10.55 -19.34 28.83
CA VAL A 363 10.97 -17.94 28.75
C VAL A 363 11.07 -17.28 30.14
N ASP A 364 10.43 -17.81 31.16
CA ASP A 364 10.47 -17.28 32.52
C ASP A 364 11.78 -17.68 33.25
N GLU A 365 12.46 -18.74 32.81
CA GLU A 365 13.81 -19.07 33.24
C GLU A 365 14.90 -18.17 32.63
N HIS A 366 14.55 -17.33 31.65
CA HIS A 366 15.47 -16.44 30.94
C HIS A 366 15.09 -14.96 31.12
N PRO A 367 15.42 -14.34 32.26
CA PRO A 367 14.96 -12.99 32.63
C PRO A 367 15.61 -11.85 31.83
N THR A 368 16.69 -12.11 31.09
CA THR A 368 17.37 -11.10 30.28
C THR A 368 17.34 -11.44 28.81
N ALA A 369 17.44 -10.42 27.93
CA ALA A 369 17.53 -10.60 26.50
C ALA A 369 18.69 -11.53 26.09
N ASP A 370 19.85 -11.40 26.73
CA ASP A 370 21.03 -12.21 26.43
C ASP A 370 20.87 -13.67 26.84
N ALA A 371 20.29 -13.92 28.01
CA ALA A 371 19.98 -15.30 28.44
C ALA A 371 18.99 -15.97 27.46
N LEU A 372 17.96 -15.26 27.02
CA LEU A 372 16.99 -15.76 26.04
C LEU A 372 17.63 -16.01 24.67
N ARG A 373 18.50 -15.11 24.17
CA ARG A 373 19.27 -15.34 22.91
C ARG A 373 20.12 -16.58 22.98
N GLN A 374 20.80 -16.82 24.12
CA GLN A 374 21.59 -18.03 24.30
C GLN A 374 20.72 -19.29 24.27
N ALA A 375 19.54 -19.27 24.90
CA ALA A 375 18.60 -20.39 24.87
C ALA A 375 18.08 -20.67 23.46
N ILE A 376 17.68 -19.62 22.71
CA ILE A 376 17.24 -19.71 21.31
C ILE A 376 18.34 -20.34 20.44
N LYS A 377 19.58 -19.86 20.57
CA LYS A 377 20.75 -20.38 19.85
C LYS A 377 21.04 -21.83 20.22
N ALA A 378 20.96 -22.21 21.50
CA ALA A 378 21.18 -23.56 21.96
C ALA A 378 20.17 -24.57 21.38
N LYS A 379 18.93 -24.13 21.13
CA LYS A 379 17.88 -24.92 20.46
C LYS A 379 17.99 -24.92 18.92
N GLY A 380 18.95 -24.22 18.35
CA GLY A 380 19.17 -24.17 16.89
C GLY A 380 18.05 -23.41 16.13
N ILE A 381 17.30 -22.54 16.81
CA ILE A 381 16.24 -21.75 16.20
C ILE A 381 16.88 -20.53 15.51
N ASP A 382 16.68 -20.44 14.20
CA ASP A 382 17.20 -19.33 13.39
C ASP A 382 16.21 -18.15 13.36
N LEU A 383 16.63 -17.02 13.92
CA LEU A 383 15.95 -15.72 13.88
C LEU A 383 16.81 -14.65 13.17
N SER A 384 17.76 -15.04 12.33
CA SER A 384 18.65 -14.12 11.60
C SER A 384 17.90 -13.26 10.57
N ASP A 385 16.68 -13.66 10.19
CA ASP A 385 15.76 -12.90 9.34
C ASP A 385 15.05 -11.75 10.08
N VAL A 386 15.14 -11.69 11.42
CA VAL A 386 14.55 -10.63 12.21
C VAL A 386 15.47 -9.40 12.23
N ALA A 387 14.94 -8.25 11.82
CA ALA A 387 15.70 -7.00 11.80
C ALA A 387 16.23 -6.66 13.20
N ASN A 388 17.48 -6.20 13.28
CA ASN A 388 18.12 -5.78 14.52
C ASN A 388 18.13 -6.85 15.65
N TYR A 389 18.12 -8.14 15.30
CA TYR A 389 18.04 -9.26 16.26
C TYR A 389 18.96 -9.09 17.50
N GLU A 390 20.21 -8.68 17.29
CA GLU A 390 21.19 -8.52 18.37
C GLU A 390 20.87 -7.37 19.35
N LYS A 391 20.02 -6.42 18.93
CA LYS A 391 19.63 -5.25 19.74
C LYS A 391 18.24 -5.38 20.35
N LEU A 392 17.47 -6.43 19.99
CA LEU A 392 16.11 -6.62 20.49
C LEU A 392 16.09 -6.78 22.02
N GLY A 393 15.15 -6.11 22.67
CA GLY A 393 14.81 -6.35 24.07
C GLY A 393 14.17 -7.73 24.29
N ARG A 394 14.09 -8.16 25.55
CA ARG A 394 13.53 -9.48 25.93
C ARG A 394 12.11 -9.68 25.39
N GLY A 395 11.22 -8.71 25.55
CA GLY A 395 9.84 -8.80 25.05
C GLY A 395 9.79 -9.04 23.54
N ASN A 396 10.53 -8.27 22.76
CA ASN A 396 10.58 -8.42 21.29
C ASN A 396 11.21 -9.75 20.84
N LEU A 397 12.15 -10.31 21.62
CA LEU A 397 12.69 -11.66 21.38
C LEU A 397 11.63 -12.74 21.62
N ILE A 398 10.84 -12.62 22.69
CA ILE A 398 9.73 -13.54 22.99
C ILE A 398 8.69 -13.50 21.85
N ASP A 399 8.31 -12.32 21.39
CA ASP A 399 7.37 -12.14 20.29
C ASP A 399 7.90 -12.75 18.98
N SER A 400 9.17 -12.47 18.64
CA SER A 400 9.82 -13.03 17.44
C SER A 400 9.90 -14.55 17.50
N LEU A 401 10.26 -15.11 18.65
CA LEU A 401 10.30 -16.56 18.87
C LEU A 401 8.91 -17.18 18.71
N TYR A 402 7.88 -16.63 19.34
CA TYR A 402 6.49 -17.06 19.18
C TYR A 402 6.04 -17.01 17.71
N LYS A 403 6.29 -15.88 17.02
CA LYS A 403 5.95 -15.71 15.60
C LYS A 403 6.60 -16.77 14.70
N LYS A 404 7.81 -17.23 15.05
CA LYS A 404 8.55 -18.24 14.32
C LYS A 404 8.08 -19.67 14.59
N VAL A 405 7.90 -20.04 15.87
CA VAL A 405 7.74 -21.45 16.26
C VAL A 405 6.30 -21.88 16.54
N SER A 406 5.45 -20.98 17.04
CA SER A 406 4.10 -21.32 17.52
C SER A 406 2.98 -20.78 16.64
N ARG A 407 3.04 -19.51 16.24
CA ARG A 407 1.98 -18.87 15.45
C ARG A 407 1.64 -19.61 14.15
N PRO A 408 2.59 -20.18 13.37
CA PRO A 408 2.28 -20.92 12.15
C PRO A 408 1.42 -22.19 12.39
N LYS A 409 1.40 -22.72 13.61
CA LYS A 409 0.64 -23.92 13.98
C LYS A 409 -0.79 -23.61 14.47
N MET A 410 -1.13 -22.32 14.67
CA MET A 410 -2.42 -21.89 15.20
C MET A 410 -3.45 -21.74 14.08
N ILE A 411 -4.15 -22.81 13.75
CA ILE A 411 -5.16 -22.84 12.68
C ILE A 411 -6.55 -22.48 13.24
N GLN A 412 -6.95 -23.10 14.36
CA GLN A 412 -8.26 -22.86 14.97
C GLN A 412 -8.29 -21.54 15.76
N PRO A 413 -9.46 -20.86 15.86
CA PRO A 413 -9.61 -19.68 16.68
C PRO A 413 -9.10 -19.92 18.10
N THR A 414 -8.11 -19.14 18.53
CA THR A 414 -7.47 -19.29 19.83
C THR A 414 -7.14 -17.92 20.42
N PHE A 415 -7.52 -17.70 21.66
CA PHE A 415 -7.09 -16.54 22.42
C PHE A 415 -5.66 -16.77 22.97
N LEU A 416 -4.72 -16.00 22.46
CA LEU A 416 -3.36 -15.90 22.99
C LEU A 416 -3.36 -14.90 24.12
N ILE A 417 -2.99 -15.33 25.35
CA ILE A 417 -3.02 -14.53 26.57
C ILE A 417 -1.64 -14.45 27.24
N SER A 418 -1.54 -13.67 28.30
CA SER A 418 -0.35 -13.55 29.16
C SER A 418 0.86 -12.95 28.42
N HIS A 419 0.63 -11.86 27.69
CA HIS A 419 1.71 -11.15 27.02
C HIS A 419 2.64 -10.46 28.04
N PRO A 420 3.96 -10.46 27.82
CA PRO A 420 4.90 -9.69 28.63
C PRO A 420 4.55 -8.19 28.67
N VAL A 421 4.76 -7.58 29.84
CA VAL A 421 4.44 -6.16 30.04
C VAL A 421 5.22 -5.26 29.09
N GLU A 422 6.44 -5.63 28.71
CA GLU A 422 7.31 -4.88 27.79
C GLU A 422 6.71 -4.73 26.38
N LEU A 423 5.80 -5.63 26.01
CA LEU A 423 5.09 -5.60 24.71
C LEU A 423 3.75 -4.86 24.76
N SER A 424 3.37 -4.30 25.89
CA SER A 424 2.00 -3.84 26.13
C SER A 424 1.98 -2.54 26.94
N PRO A 425 2.53 -1.41 26.41
CA PRO A 425 2.71 -0.19 27.21
C PRO A 425 1.40 0.48 27.66
N LEU A 426 0.26 0.16 27.01
CA LEU A 426 -1.06 0.72 27.32
C LEU A 426 -1.97 -0.25 28.09
N ALA A 427 -1.54 -1.52 28.23
CA ALA A 427 -2.33 -2.56 28.90
C ALA A 427 -2.06 -2.62 30.41
N ARG A 428 -3.10 -2.95 31.15
CA ARG A 428 -3.03 -3.16 32.61
C ARG A 428 -2.15 -4.37 32.95
N ARG A 429 -1.31 -4.27 33.98
CA ARG A 429 -0.59 -5.40 34.56
C ARG A 429 -1.58 -6.36 35.20
N ASN A 430 -1.30 -7.64 35.12
CA ASN A 430 -2.05 -8.64 35.89
C ASN A 430 -1.75 -8.50 37.39
N ASP A 431 -2.79 -8.57 38.23
CA ASP A 431 -2.67 -8.34 39.67
C ASP A 431 -1.87 -9.47 40.40
N GLU A 432 -1.95 -10.70 39.89
CA GLU A 432 -1.25 -11.84 40.47
C GLU A 432 0.19 -11.97 39.95
N ASN A 433 0.44 -11.61 38.69
CA ASN A 433 1.76 -11.64 38.07
C ASN A 433 2.04 -10.33 37.29
N PRO A 434 2.69 -9.34 37.90
CA PRO A 434 2.98 -8.07 37.31
C PRO A 434 3.92 -8.09 36.07
N ALA A 435 4.56 -9.23 35.78
CA ALA A 435 5.40 -9.40 34.60
C ALA A 435 4.60 -9.58 33.30
N ILE A 436 3.30 -9.88 33.41
CA ILE A 436 2.39 -10.05 32.28
C ILE A 436 1.25 -9.03 32.34
N THR A 437 0.52 -8.91 31.22
CA THR A 437 -0.63 -8.02 31.09
C THR A 437 -1.93 -8.78 30.89
N ASP A 438 -3.06 -8.17 31.30
CA ASP A 438 -4.43 -8.61 31.05
C ASP A 438 -4.80 -8.29 29.59
N ARG A 439 -4.22 -9.04 28.65
CA ARG A 439 -4.30 -8.85 27.19
C ARG A 439 -4.57 -10.16 26.49
N PHE A 440 -5.31 -10.09 25.37
CA PHE A 440 -5.38 -11.20 24.44
C PHE A 440 -5.20 -10.76 22.99
N GLN A 441 -4.76 -11.68 22.16
CA GLN A 441 -4.88 -11.64 20.71
C GLN A 441 -5.77 -12.79 20.27
N LEU A 442 -6.70 -12.58 19.35
CA LEU A 442 -7.36 -13.67 18.65
C LEU A 442 -6.54 -14.05 17.43
N VAL A 443 -6.04 -15.28 17.43
CA VAL A 443 -5.27 -15.84 16.31
C VAL A 443 -6.09 -16.90 15.61
N VAL A 444 -6.22 -16.78 14.30
CA VAL A 444 -6.93 -17.73 13.43
C VAL A 444 -6.10 -17.95 12.17
N ASN A 445 -5.84 -19.20 11.81
CA ASN A 445 -5.07 -19.55 10.61
C ASN A 445 -3.73 -18.78 10.50
N SER A 446 -3.01 -18.73 11.61
CA SER A 446 -1.74 -17.99 11.74
C SER A 446 -1.83 -16.46 11.64
N TRP A 447 -3.03 -15.90 11.56
CA TRP A 447 -3.26 -14.45 11.51
C TRP A 447 -3.76 -13.93 12.85
N GLU A 448 -3.13 -12.90 13.38
CA GLU A 448 -3.69 -12.08 14.43
C GLU A 448 -4.77 -11.20 13.83
N ILE A 449 -6.03 -11.41 14.23
CA ILE A 449 -7.18 -10.68 13.70
C ILE A 449 -7.79 -9.70 14.69
N VAL A 450 -7.60 -9.95 16.00
CA VAL A 450 -8.05 -9.08 17.10
C VAL A 450 -6.91 -8.90 18.11
N ASN A 451 -6.81 -7.70 18.69
CA ASN A 451 -5.99 -7.40 19.84
C ASN A 451 -6.83 -6.61 20.86
N ALA A 452 -6.83 -7.01 22.11
CA ALA A 452 -7.64 -6.40 23.15
C ALA A 452 -7.00 -6.57 24.53
N TYR A 453 -7.25 -5.62 25.42
CA TYR A 453 -6.74 -5.67 26.79
C TYR A 453 -7.60 -4.87 27.79
N SER A 454 -7.46 -5.20 29.06
CA SER A 454 -7.84 -4.28 30.12
C SER A 454 -6.89 -3.09 30.09
N GLU A 455 -7.43 -1.89 30.08
CA GLU A 455 -6.63 -0.67 29.94
C GLU A 455 -5.85 -0.35 31.22
N LEU A 456 -4.67 0.20 31.03
CA LEU A 456 -3.97 0.85 32.13
C LEU A 456 -4.66 2.18 32.42
N ILE A 457 -5.23 2.32 33.61
CA ILE A 457 -5.99 3.50 34.03
C ILE A 457 -5.26 4.34 35.10
N ASP A 458 -4.11 3.85 35.61
CA ASP A 458 -3.24 4.61 36.51
C ASP A 458 -2.40 5.62 35.69
N PRO A 459 -2.65 6.94 35.83
CA PRO A 459 -1.93 7.96 35.07
C PRO A 459 -0.44 8.05 35.41
N ILE A 460 -0.03 7.62 36.61
CA ILE A 460 1.38 7.65 37.04
C ILE A 460 2.17 6.51 36.35
N ASP A 461 1.65 5.26 36.40
CA ASP A 461 2.25 4.12 35.70
C ASP A 461 2.22 4.38 34.17
N GLN A 462 1.13 4.92 33.63
CA GLN A 462 1.03 5.24 32.19
C GLN A 462 2.06 6.28 31.75
N ARG A 463 2.26 7.35 32.52
CA ARG A 463 3.29 8.37 32.27
C ARG A 463 4.67 7.73 32.19
N GLN A 464 5.02 6.93 33.21
CA GLN A 464 6.32 6.26 33.26
C GLN A 464 6.55 5.38 32.03
N ARG A 465 5.57 4.60 31.60
CA ARG A 465 5.70 3.73 30.42
C ARG A 465 5.83 4.53 29.11
N LEU A 466 5.11 5.65 28.98
CA LEU A 466 5.25 6.51 27.80
C LEU A 466 6.60 7.25 27.78
N GLU A 467 7.16 7.61 28.94
CA GLU A 467 8.52 8.15 29.05
C GLU A 467 9.58 7.12 28.64
N GLU A 468 9.41 5.85 29.07
CA GLU A 468 10.26 4.75 28.62
C GLU A 468 10.18 4.55 27.10
N GLN A 469 8.98 4.57 26.51
CA GLN A 469 8.78 4.50 25.06
C GLN A 469 9.41 5.68 24.31
N ALA A 470 9.23 6.90 24.82
CA ALA A 470 9.84 8.09 24.22
C ALA A 470 11.38 8.05 24.27
N SER A 471 11.95 7.45 25.31
CA SER A 471 13.39 7.21 25.41
C SER A 471 13.89 6.21 24.38
N LEU A 472 13.15 5.11 24.14
CA LEU A 472 13.47 4.15 23.09
C LEU A 472 13.42 4.80 21.70
N LYS A 473 12.42 5.66 21.46
CA LYS A 473 12.29 6.42 20.22
C LYS A 473 13.47 7.36 20.00
N ALA A 474 13.90 8.09 21.04
CA ALA A 474 15.09 8.92 20.98
C ALA A 474 16.38 8.12 20.76
N GLY A 475 16.40 6.83 21.15
CA GLY A 475 17.47 5.87 20.90
C GLY A 475 17.44 5.24 19.49
N GLY A 476 16.49 5.65 18.62
CA GLY A 476 16.40 5.21 17.22
C GLY A 476 15.35 4.13 16.94
N ASP A 477 14.48 3.79 17.90
CA ASP A 477 13.32 2.93 17.66
C ASP A 477 12.16 3.76 17.07
N GLU A 478 12.04 3.77 15.75
CA GLU A 478 11.03 4.58 15.04
C GLU A 478 9.58 4.13 15.31
N GLU A 479 9.37 2.89 15.75
CA GLU A 479 8.04 2.33 16.07
C GLU A 479 7.60 2.65 17.51
N ALA A 480 8.53 3.01 18.39
CA ALA A 480 8.23 3.35 19.78
C ALA A 480 7.27 4.55 19.87
N MET A 481 6.42 4.55 20.89
CA MET A 481 5.40 5.58 21.10
C MET A 481 6.02 6.92 21.46
N MET A 482 5.33 7.98 21.08
CA MET A 482 5.61 9.35 21.52
C MET A 482 4.96 9.61 22.89
N MET A 483 5.54 10.55 23.66
CA MET A 483 4.88 11.04 24.86
C MET A 483 3.59 11.79 24.50
N ASP A 484 2.46 11.38 25.06
CA ASP A 484 1.13 11.95 24.84
C ASP A 484 0.61 12.65 26.11
N GLU A 485 1.10 13.86 26.34
CA GLU A 485 0.76 14.65 27.53
C GLU A 485 -0.74 15.01 27.63
N PRO A 486 -1.46 15.33 26.51
CA PRO A 486 -2.89 15.52 26.54
C PRO A 486 -3.64 14.29 27.07
N TYR A 487 -3.27 13.10 26.61
CA TYR A 487 -3.89 11.84 27.05
C TYR A 487 -3.63 11.58 28.56
N ILE A 488 -2.40 11.76 29.04
CA ILE A 488 -2.09 11.63 30.47
C ILE A 488 -2.93 12.58 31.30
N ARG A 489 -3.05 13.84 30.86
CA ARG A 489 -3.90 14.86 31.54
C ARG A 489 -5.37 14.45 31.56
N ALA A 490 -5.89 13.84 30.50
CA ALA A 490 -7.25 13.31 30.49
C ALA A 490 -7.41 12.21 31.55
N MET A 491 -6.44 11.27 31.64
CA MET A 491 -6.45 10.21 32.65
C MET A 491 -6.42 10.76 34.08
N GLU A 492 -5.68 11.85 34.33
CA GLU A 492 -5.60 12.52 35.64
C GLU A 492 -6.94 13.10 36.10
N HIS A 493 -7.88 13.36 35.18
CA HIS A 493 -9.27 13.75 35.51
C HIS A 493 -10.16 12.57 35.90
N GLY A 494 -9.66 11.34 35.84
CA GLY A 494 -10.33 10.12 36.23
C GLY A 494 -10.84 9.30 35.05
N MET A 495 -10.29 8.10 34.90
CA MET A 495 -10.72 7.12 33.92
C MET A 495 -11.31 5.91 34.65
N PRO A 496 -12.55 5.50 34.33
CA PRO A 496 -13.13 4.28 34.94
C PRO A 496 -12.35 3.03 34.49
N PRO A 497 -12.51 1.88 35.16
CA PRO A 497 -12.07 0.61 34.58
C PRO A 497 -12.66 0.46 33.17
N ILE A 498 -11.81 0.20 32.18
CA ILE A 498 -12.22 0.03 30.79
C ILE A 498 -11.44 -1.09 30.11
N SER A 499 -12.01 -1.68 29.10
CA SER A 499 -11.34 -2.59 28.20
C SER A 499 -11.50 -2.15 26.76
N GLY A 500 -10.36 -2.09 26.05
CA GLY A 500 -10.27 -1.77 24.63
C GLY A 500 -10.11 -3.02 23.78
N TRP A 501 -10.48 -2.88 22.51
CA TRP A 501 -10.48 -3.94 21.52
C TRP A 501 -10.27 -3.38 20.12
N GLY A 502 -9.43 -4.01 19.33
CA GLY A 502 -9.15 -3.59 17.96
C GLY A 502 -9.10 -4.76 16.98
N MET A 503 -9.68 -4.56 15.78
CA MET A 503 -9.74 -5.54 14.69
C MET A 503 -9.43 -4.89 13.35
N GLY A 504 -8.45 -5.44 12.62
CA GLY A 504 -8.19 -5.07 11.23
C GLY A 504 -9.23 -5.70 10.30
N ILE A 505 -10.07 -4.88 9.67
CA ILE A 505 -11.16 -5.34 8.80
C ILE A 505 -10.63 -6.15 7.62
N GLU A 506 -9.55 -5.69 6.98
CA GLU A 506 -8.97 -6.37 5.81
C GLU A 506 -8.51 -7.79 6.16
N ARG A 507 -7.93 -8.02 7.34
CA ARG A 507 -7.49 -9.37 7.76
C ARG A 507 -8.65 -10.34 7.88
N VAL A 508 -9.76 -9.91 8.51
CA VAL A 508 -10.93 -10.77 8.67
C VAL A 508 -11.63 -11.01 7.34
N VAL A 509 -11.77 -9.97 6.49
CA VAL A 509 -12.37 -10.12 5.17
C VAL A 509 -11.50 -10.98 4.26
N ALA A 510 -10.17 -10.85 4.29
CA ALA A 510 -9.25 -11.73 3.55
C ALA A 510 -9.41 -13.18 3.98
N LEU A 511 -9.42 -13.43 5.29
CA LEU A 511 -9.63 -14.76 5.87
C LEU A 511 -10.94 -15.39 5.37
N LEU A 512 -12.07 -14.69 5.52
CA LEU A 512 -13.40 -15.20 5.17
C LEU A 512 -13.65 -15.28 3.66
N THR A 513 -12.91 -14.53 2.85
CA THR A 513 -12.98 -14.59 1.39
C THR A 513 -11.83 -15.37 0.75
N LYS A 514 -11.05 -16.11 1.57
CA LYS A 514 -9.98 -17.03 1.15
C LYS A 514 -8.86 -16.34 0.36
N GLN A 515 -8.46 -15.14 0.82
CA GLN A 515 -7.35 -14.39 0.22
C GLN A 515 -6.12 -14.45 1.12
N ASP A 516 -4.96 -14.54 0.52
CA ASP A 516 -3.64 -14.54 1.18
C ASP A 516 -2.94 -13.18 1.11
N ASN A 517 -3.49 -12.25 0.34
CA ASN A 517 -2.95 -10.91 0.16
C ASN A 517 -4.01 -9.84 0.49
N LEU A 518 -3.71 -8.96 1.42
CA LEU A 518 -4.64 -7.91 1.86
C LEU A 518 -5.05 -6.94 0.73
N ARG A 519 -4.23 -6.77 -0.32
CA ARG A 519 -4.59 -5.96 -1.50
C ARG A 519 -5.78 -6.51 -2.26
N ASP A 520 -6.08 -7.81 -2.13
CA ASP A 520 -7.23 -8.43 -2.78
C ASP A 520 -8.56 -8.00 -2.19
N VAL A 521 -8.56 -7.49 -0.95
CA VAL A 521 -9.76 -7.01 -0.25
C VAL A 521 -9.82 -5.49 -0.11
N VAL A 522 -8.86 -4.77 -0.72
CA VAL A 522 -8.87 -3.31 -0.88
C VAL A 522 -9.22 -2.97 -2.33
N LEU A 523 -10.21 -2.08 -2.51
CA LEU A 523 -10.73 -1.79 -3.85
C LEU A 523 -9.66 -1.15 -4.75
N PHE A 524 -8.94 -0.16 -4.24
CA PHE A 524 -7.85 0.52 -4.92
C PHE A 524 -6.64 0.60 -3.98
N PRO A 525 -5.81 -0.46 -3.94
CA PRO A 525 -4.63 -0.47 -3.07
C PRO A 525 -3.59 0.55 -3.55
N LEU A 526 -2.83 1.09 -2.60
CA LEU A 526 -1.66 1.90 -2.92
C LEU A 526 -0.63 1.05 -3.66
N LEU A 527 -0.14 1.55 -4.79
CA LEU A 527 0.86 0.90 -5.63
C LEU A 527 1.94 1.92 -6.02
N LYS A 528 3.14 1.44 -6.28
CA LYS A 528 4.16 2.31 -6.91
C LYS A 528 3.60 2.85 -8.23
N PRO A 529 3.86 4.12 -8.58
CA PRO A 529 3.50 4.67 -9.89
C PRO A 529 4.08 3.82 -11.03
N GLU A 530 3.33 3.61 -12.10
CA GLU A 530 3.89 3.01 -13.32
C GLU A 530 4.91 3.98 -13.91
N LYS A 531 6.05 3.47 -14.33
CA LYS A 531 6.91 4.21 -15.25
C LYS A 531 6.08 4.43 -16.51
N ALA A 532 5.83 5.65 -16.88
CA ALA A 532 5.10 5.95 -18.12
C ALA A 532 5.85 5.30 -19.28
N GLU A 533 5.25 4.31 -19.97
CA GLU A 533 5.81 3.75 -21.20
C GLU A 533 6.00 4.90 -22.21
N GLY A 534 7.24 5.22 -22.53
CA GLY A 534 7.62 6.33 -23.41
C GLY A 534 7.77 7.68 -22.70
N ALA A 535 7.74 7.76 -21.38
CA ALA A 535 8.42 8.83 -20.70
C ALA A 535 9.93 8.52 -20.79
N THR A 536 10.59 9.06 -21.81
CA THR A 536 11.90 9.67 -21.52
C THR A 536 11.72 10.35 -20.17
N ALA A 537 12.58 10.06 -19.20
CA ALA A 537 12.53 10.60 -17.84
C ALA A 537 11.81 11.94 -17.84
N SER A 538 10.75 12.08 -17.03
CA SER A 538 10.02 13.34 -16.90
C SER A 538 11.06 14.43 -16.93
N GLU A 539 10.89 15.44 -17.81
CA GLU A 539 11.76 16.63 -17.74
C GLU A 539 11.84 16.97 -16.26
N PRO A 540 13.04 17.05 -15.69
CA PRO A 540 13.19 17.27 -14.27
C PRO A 540 12.42 18.53 -13.95
N THR A 541 11.46 18.45 -13.07
CA THR A 541 10.74 19.60 -12.56
C THR A 541 11.76 20.43 -11.80
N GLY A 542 12.46 21.35 -12.53
CA GLY A 542 13.17 22.48 -11.99
C GLY A 542 14.14 22.19 -10.85
N GLU A 543 15.01 21.16 -10.93
CA GLU A 543 16.17 21.12 -10.05
C GLU A 543 17.00 22.38 -10.32
N PRO A 544 17.42 23.13 -9.31
CA PRO A 544 18.19 24.36 -9.52
C PRO A 544 19.50 24.02 -10.26
N GLU A 545 19.75 24.70 -11.36
CA GLU A 545 21.02 24.60 -12.09
C GLU A 545 22.13 25.17 -11.20
N ILE A 546 23.04 24.31 -10.75
CA ILE A 546 24.20 24.73 -9.96
C ILE A 546 25.21 25.37 -10.91
N LYS A 547 25.46 26.66 -10.78
CA LYS A 547 26.44 27.39 -11.57
C LYS A 547 27.86 27.04 -11.14
N LEU A 548 28.71 26.83 -12.12
CA LEU A 548 30.16 26.60 -11.92
C LEU A 548 30.94 27.87 -12.24
N ASP A 549 31.71 28.37 -11.28
CA ASP A 549 32.63 29.49 -11.45
C ASP A 549 34.09 29.03 -11.55
N PHE A 550 34.32 27.72 -11.70
CA PHE A 550 35.65 27.12 -11.85
C PHE A 550 35.62 25.96 -12.88
N THR A 551 36.79 25.61 -13.38
CA THR A 551 36.96 24.56 -14.39
C THR A 551 37.39 23.22 -13.76
N ARG A 552 37.23 22.12 -14.52
CA ARG A 552 37.71 20.80 -14.11
C ARG A 552 39.22 20.81 -13.82
N ASP A 553 40.03 21.52 -14.61
CA ASP A 553 41.51 21.59 -14.38
C ASP A 553 41.84 22.25 -13.02
N GLN A 554 41.02 23.18 -12.57
CA GLN A 554 41.16 23.81 -11.23
C GLN A 554 40.76 22.84 -10.13
N ALA A 555 39.67 22.05 -10.32
CA ALA A 555 39.27 21.01 -9.41
C ALA A 555 40.31 19.90 -9.27
N VAL A 556 40.89 19.43 -10.40
CA VAL A 556 41.99 18.46 -10.39
C VAL A 556 43.18 18.94 -9.60
N LYS A 557 43.60 20.22 -9.79
CA LYS A 557 44.70 20.81 -8.97
C LYS A 557 44.38 20.85 -7.48
N ALA A 558 43.12 21.04 -7.11
CA ALA A 558 42.72 20.95 -5.70
C ALA A 558 42.83 19.52 -5.17
N VAL A 559 42.40 18.52 -5.96
CA VAL A 559 42.58 17.09 -5.62
C VAL A 559 44.05 16.76 -5.46
N GLU A 560 44.89 17.14 -6.41
CA GLU A 560 46.36 16.88 -6.35
C GLU A 560 47.02 17.56 -5.12
N LYS A 561 46.49 18.71 -4.70
CA LYS A 561 47.04 19.49 -3.56
C LYS A 561 46.62 18.96 -2.19
N TYR A 562 45.38 18.49 -2.06
CA TYR A 562 44.75 18.22 -0.75
C TYR A 562 44.50 16.75 -0.48
N VAL A 563 44.49 15.88 -1.50
CA VAL A 563 44.13 14.48 -1.40
C VAL A 563 45.35 13.56 -1.58
N ASP A 564 45.48 12.59 -0.68
CA ASP A 564 46.52 11.57 -0.77
C ASP A 564 46.44 10.80 -2.09
N THR A 565 47.57 10.48 -2.70
CA THR A 565 47.66 9.79 -3.99
C THR A 565 46.94 8.46 -4.02
N ALA A 566 46.80 7.79 -2.89
CA ALA A 566 46.08 6.52 -2.77
C ALA A 566 44.54 6.68 -2.89
N LEU A 567 44.00 7.84 -2.53
CA LEU A 567 42.57 8.12 -2.58
C LEU A 567 42.14 8.76 -3.91
N GLN A 568 43.07 9.43 -4.62
CA GLN A 568 42.72 10.13 -5.87
C GLN A 568 42.00 9.26 -6.91
N PRO A 569 42.36 7.98 -7.15
CA PRO A 569 41.59 7.14 -8.09
C PRO A 569 40.12 6.99 -7.74
N HIS A 570 39.80 6.92 -6.45
CA HIS A 570 38.39 6.85 -6.00
C HIS A 570 37.60 8.07 -6.46
N LEU A 571 38.14 9.28 -6.28
CA LEU A 571 37.48 10.52 -6.68
C LEU A 571 37.20 10.58 -8.19
N TYR A 572 38.14 10.12 -9.01
CA TYR A 572 37.95 10.03 -10.47
C TYR A 572 36.93 8.97 -10.86
N TYR A 573 36.81 7.87 -10.12
CA TYR A 573 35.76 6.88 -10.35
C TYR A 573 34.38 7.45 -10.01
N VAL A 574 34.25 8.17 -8.90
CA VAL A 574 32.99 8.82 -8.52
C VAL A 574 32.63 9.94 -9.52
N GLU A 575 33.62 10.72 -10.01
CA GLU A 575 33.41 11.68 -11.10
C GLU A 575 32.79 11.03 -12.33
N ALA A 576 33.38 9.93 -12.82
CA ALA A 576 32.89 9.25 -14.02
C ALA A 576 31.50 8.64 -13.81
N ALA A 577 31.26 8.04 -12.65
CA ALA A 577 29.99 7.48 -12.30
C ALA A 577 28.88 8.54 -12.20
N MET A 578 29.17 9.69 -11.58
CA MET A 578 28.23 10.80 -11.48
C MET A 578 27.87 11.39 -12.85
N ARG A 579 28.83 11.51 -13.79
CA ARG A 579 28.56 11.93 -15.17
C ARG A 579 27.62 10.95 -15.87
N ALA A 580 27.86 9.65 -15.75
CA ALA A 580 27.00 8.64 -16.36
C ALA A 580 25.59 8.61 -15.74
N LEU A 581 25.49 8.85 -14.45
CA LEU A 581 24.20 8.97 -13.76
C LEU A 581 23.44 10.26 -14.18
N ALA A 582 24.16 11.38 -14.39
CA ALA A 582 23.55 12.58 -14.92
C ALA A 582 22.90 12.32 -16.29
N ASP A 583 23.63 11.64 -17.19
CA ASP A 583 23.12 11.26 -18.51
C ASP A 583 21.92 10.31 -18.40
N HIS A 584 21.98 9.32 -17.50
CA HIS A 584 20.90 8.36 -17.27
C HIS A 584 19.62 9.02 -16.75
N PHE A 585 19.73 9.99 -15.84
CA PHE A 585 18.59 10.68 -15.25
C PHE A 585 18.08 11.89 -16.06
N GLY A 586 18.66 12.14 -17.25
CA GLY A 586 18.20 13.20 -18.16
C GLY A 586 18.81 14.58 -17.88
N PHE A 587 19.90 14.67 -17.09
CA PHE A 587 20.65 15.87 -16.77
C PHE A 587 21.98 15.97 -17.56
N ALA A 588 21.97 15.52 -18.80
CA ALA A 588 23.18 15.52 -19.66
C ALA A 588 23.80 16.91 -19.82
N ASP A 589 23.00 17.97 -19.81
CA ASP A 589 23.40 19.38 -19.81
C ASP A 589 24.11 19.81 -18.52
N GLN A 590 23.90 19.10 -17.39
CA GLN A 590 24.55 19.33 -16.11
C GLN A 590 25.64 18.28 -15.77
N SER A 591 25.98 17.41 -16.72
CA SER A 591 26.96 16.31 -16.53
C SER A 591 28.31 16.80 -15.99
N GLU A 592 28.74 18.00 -16.40
CA GLU A 592 29.96 18.64 -15.87
C GLU A 592 29.83 18.95 -14.37
N THR A 593 28.73 19.54 -13.95
CA THR A 593 28.46 19.86 -12.54
C THR A 593 28.39 18.61 -11.69
N TRP A 594 27.65 17.58 -12.13
CA TRP A 594 27.57 16.30 -11.45
C TRP A 594 28.94 15.63 -11.29
N GLY A 595 29.74 15.63 -12.36
CA GLY A 595 31.09 15.10 -12.33
C GLY A 595 31.99 15.82 -11.33
N LEU A 596 31.94 17.16 -11.30
CA LEU A 596 32.77 17.96 -10.39
C LEU A 596 32.32 17.80 -8.92
N VAL A 597 31.02 17.63 -8.66
CA VAL A 597 30.54 17.27 -7.31
C VAL A 597 31.12 15.93 -6.89
N GLY A 598 31.10 14.92 -7.78
CA GLY A 598 31.72 13.62 -7.54
C GLY A 598 33.26 13.68 -7.37
N LEU A 599 33.96 14.54 -8.16
CA LEU A 599 35.40 14.69 -8.06
C LEU A 599 35.87 15.33 -6.74
N LEU A 600 35.06 16.21 -6.17
CA LEU A 600 35.44 17.02 -4.99
C LEU A 600 34.73 16.57 -3.69
N HIS A 601 33.90 15.51 -3.70
CA HIS A 601 33.09 15.13 -2.53
C HIS A 601 33.95 14.83 -1.30
N ASP A 602 35.09 14.19 -1.48
CA ASP A 602 36.02 13.79 -0.42
C ASP A 602 37.34 14.58 -0.46
N VAL A 603 37.36 15.80 -1.02
CA VAL A 603 38.58 16.60 -1.17
C VAL A 603 39.25 16.97 0.15
N ASP A 604 38.53 16.96 1.27
CA ASP A 604 39.01 17.21 2.62
C ASP A 604 39.26 15.92 3.43
N TRP A 605 38.92 14.73 2.89
CA TRP A 605 38.98 13.46 3.61
C TRP A 605 40.38 13.12 4.11
N SER A 606 41.43 13.27 3.31
CA SER A 606 42.81 12.98 3.73
C SER A 606 43.26 13.79 4.95
N ILE A 607 42.57 14.92 5.26
CA ILE A 607 42.87 15.78 6.39
C ILE A 607 41.95 15.45 7.59
N THR A 608 40.72 14.97 7.32
CA THR A 608 39.66 14.88 8.35
C THR A 608 39.35 13.42 8.76
N GLN A 609 39.88 12.42 8.10
CA GLN A 609 39.58 11.00 8.33
C GLN A 609 39.79 10.51 9.77
N ASP A 610 40.78 11.05 10.46
CA ASP A 610 41.14 10.67 11.84
C ASP A 610 40.37 11.45 12.92
N GLU A 611 39.49 12.39 12.53
CA GLU A 611 38.70 13.17 13.46
C GLU A 611 37.59 12.36 14.10
N ILE A 612 37.41 12.44 15.40
CA ILE A 612 36.35 11.78 16.15
C ILE A 612 34.99 12.39 15.81
N ASP A 613 34.97 13.71 15.67
CA ASP A 613 33.79 14.49 15.28
C ASP A 613 33.56 14.36 13.77
N LYS A 614 32.58 13.54 13.38
CA LYS A 614 32.25 13.27 11.97
C LYS A 614 31.78 14.51 11.20
N THR A 615 31.40 15.59 11.86
CA THR A 615 31.03 16.84 11.19
C THR A 615 32.28 17.61 10.69
N LYS A 616 33.49 17.20 11.05
CA LYS A 616 34.73 17.80 10.54
C LYS A 616 34.93 17.48 9.06
N HIS A 617 34.58 16.25 8.62
CA HIS A 617 34.49 15.92 7.21
C HIS A 617 33.34 16.68 6.56
N CYS A 618 33.58 17.29 5.42
CA CYS A 618 32.69 18.26 4.75
C CYS A 618 32.38 19.52 5.60
N GLY A 619 33.24 19.83 6.55
CA GLY A 619 33.12 21.01 7.44
C GLY A 619 33.95 22.21 6.97
N GLU A 620 34.59 22.92 7.93
CA GLU A 620 35.36 24.15 7.71
C GLU A 620 36.54 23.96 6.70
N ILE A 621 37.11 22.76 6.61
CA ILE A 621 38.22 22.48 5.69
C ILE A 621 37.70 22.42 4.27
N LEU A 622 36.57 21.71 4.01
CA LEU A 622 35.88 21.72 2.73
C LEU A 622 35.57 23.18 2.31
N ASP A 623 35.00 23.99 3.21
CA ASP A 623 34.65 25.39 2.93
C ASP A 623 35.87 26.18 2.47
N LYS A 624 37.02 26.02 3.11
CA LYS A 624 38.27 26.68 2.68
C LYS A 624 38.73 26.29 1.30
N ILE A 625 38.72 24.96 1.02
CA ILE A 625 39.17 24.46 -0.26
C ILE A 625 38.22 24.91 -1.40
N LEU A 626 36.91 24.81 -1.20
CA LEU A 626 35.93 25.21 -2.19
C LEU A 626 35.83 26.73 -2.38
N ASN A 627 36.10 27.53 -1.33
CA ASN A 627 36.24 28.97 -1.47
C ASN A 627 37.45 29.39 -2.33
N GLU A 628 38.59 28.64 -2.29
CA GLU A 628 39.72 28.88 -3.20
C GLU A 628 39.30 28.70 -4.67
N LEU A 629 38.35 27.77 -4.93
CA LEU A 629 37.77 27.50 -6.25
C LEU A 629 36.63 28.49 -6.61
N LYS A 630 36.14 29.30 -5.66
CA LYS A 630 34.96 30.14 -5.78
C LYS A 630 33.67 29.35 -6.07
N ALA A 631 33.59 28.15 -5.48
CA ALA A 631 32.38 27.32 -5.60
C ALA A 631 31.16 28.02 -5.01
N THR A 632 29.99 27.82 -5.65
CA THR A 632 28.73 28.41 -5.17
C THR A 632 28.24 27.70 -3.91
N PRO A 633 27.41 28.36 -3.05
CA PRO A 633 26.84 27.72 -1.88
C PRO A 633 26.08 26.43 -2.19
N ASP A 634 25.34 26.38 -3.29
CA ASP A 634 24.57 25.21 -3.73
C ASP A 634 25.50 24.04 -4.08
N PHE A 635 26.67 24.31 -4.69
CA PHE A 635 27.67 23.30 -4.98
C PHE A 635 28.29 22.73 -3.69
N VAL A 636 28.59 23.58 -2.73
CA VAL A 636 29.11 23.18 -1.40
C VAL A 636 28.11 22.33 -0.65
N GLU A 637 26.82 22.74 -0.68
CA GLU A 637 25.73 22.00 -0.05
C GLU A 637 25.53 20.63 -0.69
N ALA A 638 25.58 20.53 -2.02
CA ALA A 638 25.47 19.27 -2.73
C ALA A 638 26.54 18.25 -2.28
N ILE A 639 27.79 18.71 -2.15
CA ILE A 639 28.87 17.88 -1.58
C ILE A 639 28.59 17.53 -0.14
N ARG A 640 28.33 18.53 0.72
CA ARG A 640 28.11 18.33 2.18
C ARG A 640 26.99 17.35 2.49
N SER A 641 25.97 17.25 1.62
CA SER A 641 24.81 16.40 1.84
C SER A 641 25.10 14.91 1.85
N HIS A 642 26.24 14.43 1.27
CA HIS A 642 26.59 13.02 1.31
C HIS A 642 27.06 12.57 2.71
N ASN A 643 27.57 13.47 3.55
CA ASN A 643 27.90 13.18 4.93
C ASN A 643 26.67 13.40 5.83
N GLN A 644 26.02 12.32 6.30
CA GLN A 644 24.83 12.35 7.14
C GLN A 644 25.00 13.10 8.48
N ALA A 645 26.24 13.25 8.98
CA ALA A 645 26.50 13.96 10.21
C ALA A 645 26.07 15.45 10.15
N HIS A 646 25.93 16.02 8.96
CA HIS A 646 25.47 17.39 8.77
C HIS A 646 23.95 17.55 8.76
N GLY A 647 23.18 16.46 8.71
CA GLY A 647 21.71 16.48 8.74
C GLY A 647 21.04 17.18 7.55
N LEU A 648 21.74 17.32 6.42
CA LEU A 648 21.21 17.96 5.22
C LEU A 648 20.27 17.01 4.45
N PRO A 649 19.18 17.51 3.84
CA PRO A 649 18.26 16.68 3.09
C PRO A 649 18.87 16.25 1.75
N LEU A 650 18.55 15.00 1.33
CA LEU A 650 18.81 14.51 -0.01
C LEU A 650 17.61 14.84 -0.92
N ASP A 651 17.38 16.11 -1.20
CA ASP A 651 16.19 16.64 -1.86
C ASP A 651 16.31 16.74 -3.39
N THR A 652 17.53 16.63 -3.95
CA THR A 652 17.78 16.62 -5.40
C THR A 652 18.28 15.26 -5.89
N THR A 653 18.09 14.97 -7.18
CA THR A 653 18.57 13.72 -7.80
C THR A 653 20.10 13.65 -7.74
N LEU A 654 20.79 14.78 -7.90
CA LEU A 654 22.25 14.89 -7.76
C LEU A 654 22.73 14.45 -6.36
N LYS A 655 22.14 15.00 -5.29
CA LYS A 655 22.48 14.65 -3.89
C LYS A 655 22.24 13.17 -3.59
N LYS A 656 21.11 12.64 -4.05
CA LYS A 656 20.75 11.20 -3.92
C LYS A 656 21.72 10.30 -4.67
N ALA A 657 22.14 10.71 -5.87
CA ALA A 657 23.09 9.95 -6.70
C ALA A 657 24.46 9.91 -6.05
N LEU A 658 24.98 11.05 -5.58
CA LEU A 658 26.27 11.11 -4.89
C LEU A 658 26.27 10.19 -3.67
N PHE A 659 25.25 10.30 -2.81
CA PHE A 659 25.09 9.53 -1.58
C PHE A 659 25.13 8.01 -1.80
N ALA A 660 24.52 7.54 -2.90
CA ALA A 660 24.45 6.11 -3.19
C ALA A 660 25.70 5.59 -3.95
N VAL A 661 26.28 6.40 -4.86
CA VAL A 661 27.33 5.94 -5.78
C VAL A 661 28.71 5.92 -5.15
N ASP A 662 28.98 6.77 -4.20
CA ASP A 662 30.24 6.84 -3.47
C ASP A 662 30.61 5.46 -2.90
N GLU A 663 29.76 4.90 -2.05
CA GLU A 663 29.93 3.59 -1.44
C GLU A 663 29.97 2.43 -2.48
N LEU A 664 29.23 2.57 -3.57
CA LEU A 664 29.26 1.57 -4.65
C LEU A 664 30.60 1.57 -5.39
N CYS A 665 31.20 2.73 -5.66
CA CYS A 665 32.51 2.83 -6.27
C CYS A 665 33.57 2.14 -5.41
N GLY A 666 33.56 2.34 -4.08
CA GLY A 666 34.42 1.65 -3.12
C GLY A 666 34.27 0.12 -3.19
N LEU A 667 33.03 -0.38 -3.23
CA LEU A 667 32.74 -1.82 -3.34
C LEU A 667 33.22 -2.42 -4.67
N ILE A 668 33.07 -1.71 -5.78
CA ILE A 668 33.55 -2.15 -7.12
C ILE A 668 35.04 -2.24 -7.13
N VAL A 669 35.77 -1.22 -6.63
CA VAL A 669 37.24 -1.24 -6.51
C VAL A 669 37.71 -2.41 -5.64
N ALA A 670 37.12 -2.60 -4.47
CA ALA A 670 37.42 -3.73 -3.60
C ALA A 670 37.21 -5.08 -4.32
N THR A 671 36.16 -5.18 -5.16
CA THR A 671 35.87 -6.38 -5.96
C THR A 671 36.94 -6.61 -7.02
N ALA A 672 37.48 -5.56 -7.64
CA ALA A 672 38.59 -5.67 -8.60
C ALA A 672 39.86 -6.15 -7.91
N LEU A 673 40.21 -5.57 -6.75
CA LEU A 673 41.46 -5.86 -6.03
C LEU A 673 41.61 -7.31 -5.56
N VAL A 674 40.52 -8.04 -5.34
CA VAL A 674 40.57 -9.46 -4.96
C VAL A 674 40.64 -10.42 -6.17
N ARG A 675 40.59 -9.90 -7.39
CA ARG A 675 40.80 -10.70 -8.61
C ARG A 675 42.28 -10.88 -8.90
N PRO A 676 42.67 -11.96 -9.60
CA PRO A 676 44.06 -12.19 -9.97
C PRO A 676 44.63 -11.06 -10.83
N SER A 677 43.85 -10.48 -11.74
CA SER A 677 44.24 -9.36 -12.61
C SER A 677 44.34 -8.04 -11.88
N LYS A 678 43.62 -7.86 -10.77
CA LYS A 678 43.41 -6.59 -10.07
C LYS A 678 42.91 -5.46 -10.98
N ASP A 679 42.34 -5.81 -12.13
CA ASP A 679 41.86 -4.87 -13.13
C ASP A 679 40.32 -4.73 -13.05
N ILE A 680 39.83 -3.49 -13.00
CA ILE A 680 38.42 -3.17 -12.96
C ILE A 680 37.72 -3.61 -14.27
N ASN A 681 38.45 -3.66 -15.39
CA ASN A 681 37.90 -4.08 -16.67
C ASN A 681 37.42 -5.54 -16.66
N ASP A 682 38.00 -6.38 -15.80
CA ASP A 682 37.63 -7.79 -15.63
C ASP A 682 36.45 -7.98 -14.66
N VAL A 683 35.94 -6.91 -14.02
CA VAL A 683 34.81 -7.00 -13.09
C VAL A 683 33.51 -7.12 -13.86
N GLU A 684 32.63 -8.03 -13.44
CA GLU A 684 31.29 -8.22 -13.95
C GLU A 684 30.24 -7.85 -12.88
N VAL A 685 29.06 -7.37 -13.30
CA VAL A 685 27.93 -7.06 -12.43
C VAL A 685 27.62 -8.19 -11.46
N LYS A 686 27.63 -9.45 -11.94
CA LYS A 686 27.41 -10.64 -11.10
C LYS A 686 28.41 -10.77 -9.95
N SER A 687 29.66 -10.35 -10.20
CA SER A 687 30.74 -10.42 -9.20
C SER A 687 30.52 -9.37 -8.10
N VAL A 688 30.15 -8.17 -8.48
CA VAL A 688 29.81 -7.08 -7.53
C VAL A 688 28.61 -7.50 -6.68
N LYS A 689 27.53 -8.03 -7.28
CA LYS A 689 26.35 -8.55 -6.56
C LYS A 689 26.69 -9.66 -5.57
N LYS A 690 27.60 -10.58 -5.94
CA LYS A 690 28.04 -11.63 -5.02
C LYS A 690 28.77 -11.04 -3.81
N LYS A 691 29.62 -10.04 -4.03
CA LYS A 691 30.37 -9.34 -2.97
C LYS A 691 29.50 -8.39 -2.16
N PHE A 692 28.49 -7.80 -2.77
CA PHE A 692 27.48 -7.00 -2.07
C PHE A 692 26.75 -7.79 -0.96
N LYS A 693 26.43 -9.07 -1.21
CA LYS A 693 25.79 -9.96 -0.24
C LYS A 693 26.71 -10.39 0.92
N ASP A 694 28.01 -10.31 0.73
CA ASP A 694 29.02 -10.67 1.73
C ASP A 694 29.32 -9.44 2.61
N LYS A 695 28.64 -9.35 3.75
CA LYS A 695 28.78 -8.22 4.69
C LYS A 695 30.18 -8.05 5.29
N ALA A 696 30.98 -9.12 5.35
CA ALA A 696 32.36 -9.07 5.84
C ALA A 696 33.34 -8.54 4.78
N PHE A 697 32.96 -8.60 3.52
CA PHE A 697 33.79 -8.10 2.40
C PHE A 697 33.60 -6.58 2.28
N ALA A 698 34.70 -5.82 2.22
CA ALA A 698 34.67 -4.34 2.17
C ALA A 698 33.70 -3.76 3.22
N ALA A 699 33.92 -4.10 4.48
CA ALA A 699 33.03 -3.76 5.59
C ALA A 699 32.90 -2.23 5.81
N GLY A 700 33.82 -1.43 5.25
CA GLY A 700 33.72 0.03 5.27
C GLY A 700 32.68 0.61 4.31
N CYS A 701 32.24 -0.14 3.28
CA CYS A 701 31.21 0.34 2.35
C CYS A 701 29.82 0.06 2.93
N ASP A 702 28.98 1.08 3.12
CA ASP A 702 27.63 0.94 3.65
C ASP A 702 26.66 0.46 2.56
N ARG A 703 26.14 -0.78 2.75
CA ARG A 703 25.18 -1.38 1.80
C ARG A 703 23.82 -0.72 1.84
N GLN A 704 23.46 -0.09 2.94
CA GLN A 704 22.17 0.62 3.05
C GLN A 704 22.22 1.91 2.21
N HIS A 705 23.35 2.63 2.21
CA HIS A 705 23.54 3.77 1.33
C HIS A 705 23.43 3.36 -0.15
N ILE A 706 24.09 2.28 -0.55
CA ILE A 706 24.01 1.76 -1.93
C ILE A 706 22.54 1.40 -2.29
N MET A 707 21.81 0.75 -1.37
CA MET A 707 20.41 0.36 -1.61
C MET A 707 19.44 1.55 -1.74
N THR A 708 19.85 2.76 -1.35
CA THR A 708 19.04 3.96 -1.59
C THR A 708 18.86 4.25 -3.08
N CYS A 709 19.63 3.62 -3.98
CA CYS A 709 19.38 3.68 -5.42
C CYS A 709 17.96 3.19 -5.77
N GLU A 710 17.44 2.16 -5.09
CA GLU A 710 16.08 1.66 -5.35
C GLU A 710 15.00 2.53 -4.73
N THR A 711 15.25 3.13 -3.55
CA THR A 711 14.24 3.92 -2.82
C THR A 711 14.22 5.39 -3.20
N ASN A 712 15.41 5.99 -3.49
CA ASN A 712 15.56 7.43 -3.67
C ASN A 712 15.73 7.82 -5.14
N LEU A 713 16.26 6.92 -5.98
CA LEU A 713 16.56 7.15 -7.39
C LEU A 713 15.68 6.34 -8.35
N ASP A 714 14.86 5.43 -7.82
CA ASP A 714 13.96 4.54 -8.59
C ASP A 714 14.69 3.73 -9.69
N ILE A 715 15.93 3.29 -9.40
CA ILE A 715 16.75 2.47 -10.27
C ILE A 715 17.12 1.17 -9.55
N THR A 716 17.04 0.03 -10.25
CA THR A 716 17.38 -1.25 -9.64
C THR A 716 18.88 -1.35 -9.29
N LEU A 717 19.22 -2.08 -8.23
CA LEU A 717 20.62 -2.32 -7.85
C LEU A 717 21.46 -2.85 -9.02
N ASP A 718 20.88 -3.71 -9.87
CA ASP A 718 21.57 -4.29 -11.03
C ASP A 718 21.94 -3.22 -12.05
N GLU A 719 20.99 -2.38 -12.40
CA GLU A 719 21.16 -1.28 -13.34
C GLU A 719 22.11 -0.22 -12.78
N PHE A 720 22.01 0.09 -11.48
CA PHE A 720 22.90 1.02 -10.79
C PHE A 720 24.35 0.53 -10.80
N ILE A 721 24.58 -0.77 -10.51
CA ILE A 721 25.91 -1.38 -10.62
C ILE A 721 26.40 -1.35 -12.07
N GLU A 722 25.54 -1.63 -13.06
CA GLU A 722 25.91 -1.66 -14.47
C GLU A 722 26.36 -0.30 -14.98
N ILE A 723 25.61 0.76 -14.71
CA ILE A 723 25.95 2.13 -15.11
C ILE A 723 27.26 2.56 -14.46
N THR A 724 27.38 2.39 -13.15
CA THR A 724 28.57 2.77 -12.38
C THR A 724 29.82 2.02 -12.85
N LEU A 725 29.72 0.69 -12.98
CA LEU A 725 30.84 -0.14 -13.42
C LEU A 725 31.29 0.21 -14.84
N ASN A 726 30.36 0.44 -15.77
CA ASN A 726 30.67 0.81 -17.14
C ASN A 726 31.37 2.17 -17.21
N ALA A 727 30.95 3.14 -16.40
CA ALA A 727 31.61 4.44 -16.31
C ALA A 727 33.04 4.33 -15.75
N MET A 728 33.26 3.49 -14.74
CA MET A 728 34.59 3.26 -14.14
C MET A 728 35.53 2.55 -15.08
N LYS A 729 35.07 1.61 -15.91
CA LYS A 729 35.89 0.88 -16.90
C LYS A 729 36.47 1.78 -17.99
N GLY A 730 35.92 2.94 -18.24
CA GLY A 730 36.41 3.92 -19.19
C GLY A 730 37.71 4.65 -18.74
N LEU A 731 38.13 4.46 -17.50
CA LEU A 731 39.26 5.16 -16.91
C LEU A 731 40.48 4.22 -16.79
N SER A 732 41.60 4.62 -17.35
CA SER A 732 42.92 3.98 -17.16
C SER A 732 43.64 4.71 -16.01
N LEU A 733 43.33 4.36 -14.76
CA LEU A 733 43.89 4.98 -13.55
C LEU A 733 44.90 4.08 -12.88
#